data_e016b69bf6217b307a41f706ab91572c
#
_entry.id   e016b69bf6217b307a41f706ab91572c
#
_cell.length_a   1.000
_cell.length_b   1.000
_cell.length_c   1.000
_cell.angle_alpha   90.00
_cell.angle_beta   90.00
_cell.angle_gamma   90.00
#
_symmetry.space_group_name_H-M   'P 1'
#
loop_
_entity.id
_entity.type
_entity.pdbx_description
1 polymer ?
#
loop_
_entity_poly.entity_id
_entity_poly.type
_entity_poly.pdbx_seq_one_letter_code
_entity_poly.pdbx_strand_id
1 'polypeptide(L)'
;MADIEKGLPNTRTQLNVPGPEQEVDITEQEQQQGPVEVIPEEDGGATIDFDPNAVNQVGSQSHFDNLADILSEEILDPIGSKIRSDYQDYKSSRKDWEQSYINGLDLLGFKYDNRNEPFQGASGATHPVLAEAVTQFQALAYKELLPADGPVRTQMLGVSSPLKEQQSQRVKDFMNYQLMDQMKEYEPEFDQMLFHLPLAGSTFKKVYYDDLLGRAVSKFVPADDLVVPYTATSLDDAEAVIHVIKISENDLRKQQVNGFYTDIELAKPSAATDADKVTDKERELEGVTKTARAETLYTLLECHVNLDLEGFEDVGQDGEPTEIKLPYVVTIEEGSQKVLSVRRNFAPNDPLKNKIQYFVHFKFLPGLGFYGFGLIHMIGGLSRTATSALRQLLDAGTLANLPAGFKQRGVRVRDEASPIQPGEFKDVDAPGGSLRDAFFPLPYKEPSATLLQLMGVVVGAGQRFAAIADMQVGDGNQGAAVGTTVALLERGSRVMSAIHKRCYAAMKNEFKLLSKIVSQYLPPEYPYDVVGGARNIKQADFDDRIDVVPVADPNIFSMSQRITLAQTQLQIATSNPQLHNMYQSYRNMYNAIGVKDVDAVLPPPAPNAPLDPSLEHINALGGKPFQAFPGQDHRAHITAHLNFMSVNMVRNNPMIMAAI
;
A
#
# COMPACT_ATOMS: atom_id res chain seq x y z
N MET A 1 42.18 7.02 -14.39
CA MET A 1 42.42 7.90 -13.23
C MET A 1 42.40 9.32 -13.76
N ALA A 2 41.52 10.06 -13.32
CA ALA A 2 41.16 11.47 -13.47
C ALA A 2 39.74 11.63 -14.00
N ASP A 3 38.97 12.49 -13.30
CA ASP A 3 37.61 12.95 -13.60
C ASP A 3 36.44 12.13 -13.03
N ILE A 4 36.39 12.05 -11.67
CA ILE A 4 35.13 11.95 -10.92
C ILE A 4 35.23 12.88 -9.70
N GLU A 5 35.25 14.16 -9.95
CA GLU A 5 35.10 15.21 -8.94
C GLU A 5 34.48 16.46 -9.56
N LYS A 6 33.19 16.38 -9.92
CA LYS A 6 32.37 17.58 -10.16
C LYS A 6 30.90 17.20 -10.03
N GLY A 7 30.29 17.57 -8.91
CA GLY A 7 28.83 17.54 -8.83
C GLY A 7 28.21 17.33 -7.45
N LEU A 8 28.77 17.91 -6.40
CA LEU A 8 28.03 18.12 -5.16
C LEU A 8 27.70 19.63 -5.06
N PRO A 9 26.45 20.04 -4.98
CA PRO A 9 26.12 21.43 -4.71
C PRO A 9 26.49 21.78 -3.28
N ASN A 10 27.45 22.70 -3.14
CA ASN A 10 27.83 23.32 -1.89
C ASN A 10 26.70 24.26 -1.42
N THR A 11 25.75 23.75 -0.66
CA THR A 11 24.84 24.59 0.12
C THR A 11 25.54 25.02 1.40
N ARG A 12 26.49 25.95 1.28
CA ARG A 12 26.85 26.79 2.41
C ARG A 12 25.72 27.79 2.58
N THR A 13 24.90 27.61 3.58
CA THR A 13 24.05 28.66 4.14
C THR A 13 24.93 29.78 4.56
N GLN A 14 24.91 30.87 3.80
CA GLN A 14 25.53 32.14 4.22
C GLN A 14 24.68 32.66 5.40
N LEU A 15 25.22 32.55 6.59
CA LEU A 15 24.79 33.36 7.71
C LEU A 15 24.98 34.83 7.31
N ASN A 16 23.87 35.51 7.04
CA ASN A 16 23.83 36.95 6.86
C ASN A 16 24.12 37.58 8.23
N VAL A 17 25.37 37.94 8.47
CA VAL A 17 25.73 38.79 9.60
C VAL A 17 25.39 40.21 9.16
N PRO A 18 24.47 40.94 9.82
CA PRO A 18 24.22 42.34 9.50
C PRO A 18 25.47 43.16 9.79
N GLY A 19 25.87 43.97 8.84
CA GLY A 19 26.93 44.94 9.03
C GLY A 19 26.53 46.02 10.07
N PRO A 20 27.50 46.66 10.70
CA PRO A 20 27.25 47.66 11.74
C PRO A 20 26.85 48.97 11.07
N GLU A 21 25.59 49.22 10.85
CA GLU A 21 24.98 50.53 10.59
C GLU A 21 23.54 50.36 10.03
N GLN A 22 22.63 49.95 10.91
CA GLN A 22 21.22 50.32 10.80
C GLN A 22 20.74 50.63 12.21
N GLU A 23 20.47 51.91 12.46
CA GLU A 23 19.72 52.35 13.63
C GLU A 23 18.35 51.66 13.60
N VAL A 24 18.14 50.77 14.55
CA VAL A 24 16.83 50.15 14.79
C VAL A 24 16.05 51.13 15.66
N ASP A 25 15.04 51.73 15.08
CA ASP A 25 14.04 52.53 15.78
C ASP A 25 13.27 51.56 16.72
N ILE A 26 13.63 51.57 18.00
CA ILE A 26 12.97 50.82 19.05
C ILE A 26 11.70 51.57 19.44
N THR A 27 10.61 51.33 18.73
CA THR A 27 9.29 51.63 19.25
C THR A 27 9.06 50.68 20.42
N GLU A 28 8.95 51.26 21.61
CA GLU A 28 8.60 50.60 22.86
C GLU A 28 7.33 49.77 22.69
N GLN A 29 7.49 48.43 22.48
CA GLN A 29 6.46 47.48 22.83
C GLN A 29 6.60 47.25 24.34
N GLU A 30 5.63 47.73 25.10
CA GLU A 30 5.45 47.37 26.50
C GLU A 30 5.41 45.82 26.60
N GLN A 31 6.57 45.23 26.93
CA GLN A 31 6.60 43.86 27.43
C GLN A 31 5.91 43.89 28.80
N GLN A 32 4.73 43.32 28.91
CA GLN A 32 4.17 42.95 30.18
C GLN A 32 5.18 42.01 30.87
N GLN A 33 6.02 42.58 31.73
CA GLN A 33 6.84 41.80 32.64
C GLN A 33 5.86 41.10 33.60
N GLY A 34 5.83 39.76 33.54
CA GLY A 34 5.13 38.93 34.50
C GLY A 34 5.63 39.22 35.93
N PRO A 35 4.89 38.82 36.95
CA PRO A 35 5.30 39.04 38.33
C PRO A 35 6.61 38.30 38.62
N VAL A 36 7.63 39.06 39.02
CA VAL A 36 8.94 38.56 39.46
C VAL A 36 8.82 38.25 40.94
N GLU A 37 9.07 37.02 41.36
CA GLU A 37 9.11 36.62 42.77
C GLU A 37 10.56 36.51 43.26
N VAL A 38 10.82 37.09 44.42
CA VAL A 38 12.14 37.04 45.06
C VAL A 38 12.05 36.16 46.29
N ILE A 39 12.68 34.98 46.20
CA ILE A 39 12.68 33.98 47.28
C ILE A 39 13.99 34.18 48.10
N PRO A 40 13.92 34.65 49.36
CA PRO A 40 15.09 34.77 50.20
C PRO A 40 15.57 33.39 50.69
N GLU A 41 16.87 33.14 50.58
CA GLU A 41 17.51 31.93 51.06
C GLU A 41 18.08 32.08 52.49
N GLU A 42 18.18 30.99 53.27
CA GLU A 42 18.64 31.02 54.65
C GLU A 42 20.12 31.45 54.81
N ASP A 43 20.90 31.44 53.78
CA ASP A 43 22.29 31.87 53.74
C ASP A 43 22.47 33.38 53.50
N GLY A 44 21.37 34.13 53.38
CA GLY A 44 21.37 35.59 53.12
C GLY A 44 21.42 35.93 51.63
N GLY A 45 21.36 34.96 50.73
CA GLY A 45 21.14 35.15 49.30
C GLY A 45 19.65 35.28 48.98
N ALA A 46 19.36 35.63 47.71
CA ALA A 46 17.99 35.63 47.19
C ALA A 46 17.99 35.09 45.75
N THR A 47 17.16 34.10 45.47
CA THR A 47 16.88 33.64 44.12
C THR A 47 15.77 34.49 43.52
N ILE A 48 16.02 35.06 42.36
CA ILE A 48 15.04 35.88 41.61
C ILE A 48 14.37 34.95 40.56
N ASP A 49 13.11 34.66 40.79
CA ASP A 49 12.30 33.93 39.82
C ASP A 49 11.62 34.96 38.90
N PHE A 50 12.01 34.94 37.64
CA PHE A 50 11.47 35.82 36.59
C PHE A 50 10.12 35.36 36.03
N ASP A 51 9.71 34.14 36.33
CA ASP A 51 8.38 33.59 36.01
C ASP A 51 7.92 32.58 37.05
N PRO A 52 7.39 33.06 38.20
CA PRO A 52 6.92 32.18 39.28
C PRO A 52 5.74 31.25 38.85
N ASN A 53 5.13 31.51 37.69
CA ASN A 53 4.15 30.59 37.09
C ASN A 53 4.81 29.52 36.22
N ALA A 54 6.09 29.63 35.91
CA ALA A 54 6.81 28.59 35.17
C ALA A 54 7.01 27.31 36.00
N VAL A 55 7.08 27.42 37.31
CA VAL A 55 7.20 26.26 38.22
C VAL A 55 5.87 25.49 38.34
N ASN A 56 4.75 26.12 38.03
CA ASN A 56 3.43 25.45 37.93
C ASN A 56 3.05 25.03 36.51
N GLN A 57 3.82 25.45 35.52
CA GLN A 57 3.88 24.79 34.22
C GLN A 57 4.93 23.67 34.30
N VAL A 58 4.62 22.58 34.95
CA VAL A 58 5.11 21.27 34.49
C VAL A 58 4.98 21.32 32.97
N GLY A 59 6.10 21.53 32.30
CA GLY A 59 6.22 22.10 30.96
C GLY A 59 5.03 21.71 30.10
N SER A 60 4.45 22.66 29.37
CA SER A 60 3.27 22.40 28.54
C SER A 60 3.58 21.21 27.66
N GLN A 61 3.25 20.02 28.17
CA GLN A 61 3.51 18.75 27.47
C GLN A 61 2.76 18.83 26.18
N SER A 62 3.50 18.85 25.09
CA SER A 62 2.87 18.73 23.79
C SER A 62 2.06 17.44 23.76
N HIS A 63 0.87 17.47 23.19
CA HIS A 63 0.05 16.27 23.03
C HIS A 63 0.82 15.13 22.33
N PHE A 64 1.81 15.49 21.53
CA PHE A 64 2.61 14.59 20.70
C PHE A 64 3.92 14.11 21.34
N ASP A 65 4.23 14.54 22.57
CA ASP A 65 5.45 14.14 23.26
C ASP A 65 5.47 12.64 23.58
N ASN A 66 6.69 12.10 23.65
CA ASN A 66 6.91 10.73 24.09
C ASN A 66 6.74 10.63 25.60
N LEU A 67 5.66 10.01 26.07
CA LEU A 67 5.40 9.86 27.51
C LEU A 67 6.39 8.92 28.19
N ALA A 68 7.11 8.07 27.44
CA ALA A 68 8.12 7.19 28.02
C ALA A 68 9.31 7.94 28.62
N ASP A 69 9.55 9.20 28.19
CA ASP A 69 10.60 10.05 28.75
C ASP A 69 10.21 10.66 30.12
N ILE A 70 8.92 10.60 30.48
CA ILE A 70 8.34 11.25 31.65
C ILE A 70 7.90 10.22 32.68
N LEU A 71 7.38 9.06 32.22
CA LEU A 71 6.89 8.00 33.08
C LEU A 71 8.03 7.27 33.77
N SER A 72 7.81 6.87 35.03
CA SER A 72 8.78 6.09 35.81
C SER A 72 8.91 4.65 35.25
N GLU A 73 10.07 4.03 35.46
CA GLU A 73 10.28 2.61 35.14
C GLU A 73 9.27 1.68 35.86
N GLU A 74 8.80 2.04 37.03
CA GLU A 74 7.78 1.29 37.77
C GLU A 74 6.44 1.18 37.03
N ILE A 75 6.11 2.17 36.17
CA ILE A 75 4.91 2.18 35.32
C ILE A 75 5.23 1.51 33.96
N LEU A 76 6.41 1.76 33.40
CA LEU A 76 6.80 1.27 32.06
C LEU A 76 7.09 -0.23 32.01
N ASP A 77 7.78 -0.80 33.03
CA ASP A 77 8.17 -2.22 33.03
C ASP A 77 6.96 -3.20 33.01
N PRO A 78 5.88 -2.97 33.79
CA PRO A 78 4.66 -3.76 33.70
C PRO A 78 4.00 -3.69 32.32
N ILE A 79 3.99 -2.50 31.69
CA ILE A 79 3.42 -2.30 30.34
C ILE A 79 4.22 -3.10 29.32
N GLY A 80 5.56 -3.00 29.34
CA GLY A 80 6.44 -3.74 28.44
C GLY A 80 6.26 -5.26 28.55
N SER A 81 6.24 -5.76 29.80
CA SER A 81 6.03 -7.18 30.09
C SER A 81 4.65 -7.68 29.62
N LYS A 82 3.61 -6.88 29.83
CA LYS A 82 2.25 -7.20 29.38
C LYS A 82 2.17 -7.26 27.86
N ILE A 83 2.68 -6.26 27.16
CA ILE A 83 2.65 -6.21 25.69
C ILE A 83 3.38 -7.43 25.10
N ARG A 84 4.52 -7.81 25.66
CA ARG A 84 5.23 -9.02 25.21
C ARG A 84 4.41 -10.28 25.45
N SER A 85 3.77 -10.42 26.63
CA SER A 85 2.90 -11.56 26.92
C SER A 85 1.72 -11.62 25.94
N ASP A 86 1.04 -10.50 25.73
CA ASP A 86 -0.08 -10.38 24.79
C ASP A 86 0.35 -10.74 23.35
N TYR A 87 1.52 -10.27 22.92
CA TYR A 87 2.10 -10.64 21.62
C TYR A 87 2.31 -12.15 21.47
N GLN A 88 2.89 -12.80 22.49
CA GLN A 88 3.10 -14.24 22.46
C GLN A 88 1.80 -15.03 22.40
N ASP A 89 0.79 -14.61 23.16
CA ASP A 89 -0.53 -15.22 23.17
C ASP A 89 -1.23 -15.07 21.82
N TYR A 90 -1.22 -13.86 21.25
CA TYR A 90 -1.83 -13.60 19.93
C TYR A 90 -1.11 -14.35 18.81
N LYS A 91 0.22 -14.41 18.84
CA LYS A 91 1.03 -15.17 17.91
C LYS A 91 0.75 -16.68 18.03
N SER A 92 0.65 -17.18 19.25
CA SER A 92 0.29 -18.59 19.51
C SER A 92 -1.10 -18.93 18.96
N SER A 93 -2.07 -18.03 19.07
CA SER A 93 -3.42 -18.24 18.55
C SER A 93 -3.50 -18.45 17.04
N ARG A 94 -2.55 -17.90 16.26
CA ARG A 94 -2.49 -18.01 14.79
C ARG A 94 -1.43 -18.98 14.27
N LYS A 95 -0.82 -19.78 15.14
CA LYS A 95 0.27 -20.71 14.79
C LYS A 95 -0.07 -21.64 13.63
N ASP A 96 -1.29 -22.18 13.61
CA ASP A 96 -1.75 -23.11 12.55
C ASP A 96 -1.88 -22.37 11.20
N TRP A 97 -2.27 -21.10 11.21
CA TRP A 97 -2.31 -20.26 10.02
C TRP A 97 -0.88 -20.01 9.48
N GLU A 98 0.05 -19.63 10.34
CA GLU A 98 1.47 -19.44 9.95
C GLU A 98 2.08 -20.71 9.39
N GLN A 99 1.83 -21.87 10.03
CA GLN A 99 2.33 -23.15 9.53
C GLN A 99 1.73 -23.52 8.18
N SER A 100 0.44 -23.23 7.96
CA SER A 100 -0.23 -23.43 6.68
C SER A 100 0.34 -22.54 5.59
N TYR A 101 0.68 -21.29 5.93
CA TYR A 101 1.33 -20.34 5.02
C TYR A 101 2.74 -20.81 4.64
N ILE A 102 3.59 -21.16 5.61
CA ILE A 102 4.93 -21.72 5.38
C ILE A 102 4.88 -22.95 4.46
N ASN A 103 3.98 -23.89 4.75
CA ASN A 103 3.79 -25.10 3.93
C ASN A 103 3.26 -24.76 2.52
N GLY A 104 2.53 -23.67 2.39
CA GLY A 104 2.00 -23.18 1.12
C GLY A 104 3.07 -22.55 0.24
N LEU A 105 4.05 -21.87 0.83
CA LEU A 105 5.18 -21.26 0.10
C LEU A 105 6.01 -22.32 -0.65
N ASP A 106 6.16 -23.54 -0.12
CA ASP A 106 6.83 -24.64 -0.83
C ASP A 106 6.13 -25.01 -2.16
N LEU A 107 4.83 -24.76 -2.27
CA LEU A 107 4.05 -25.07 -3.48
C LEU A 107 4.27 -24.09 -4.62
N LEU A 108 4.98 -22.97 -4.39
CA LEU A 108 5.40 -22.05 -5.46
C LEU A 108 6.43 -22.69 -6.40
N GLY A 109 7.23 -23.64 -5.90
CA GLY A 109 8.17 -24.38 -6.72
C GLY A 109 9.39 -23.59 -7.20
N PHE A 110 9.73 -22.48 -6.54
CA PHE A 110 10.88 -21.66 -6.90
C PHE A 110 12.21 -22.31 -6.56
N LYS A 111 12.19 -23.29 -5.65
CA LYS A 111 13.36 -24.08 -5.27
C LYS A 111 13.15 -25.54 -5.66
N TYR A 112 14.16 -26.15 -6.31
CA TYR A 112 14.15 -27.58 -6.58
C TYR A 112 14.56 -28.36 -5.34
N ASP A 113 13.70 -29.29 -4.89
CA ASP A 113 13.97 -30.13 -3.73
C ASP A 113 14.90 -31.30 -4.08
N ASN A 114 16.08 -31.36 -3.48
CA ASN A 114 16.95 -32.54 -3.59
C ASN A 114 16.42 -33.65 -2.67
N ARG A 115 15.61 -34.56 -3.20
CA ARG A 115 14.97 -35.64 -2.43
C ARG A 115 15.82 -36.92 -2.45
N ASN A 116 15.89 -37.53 -1.28
CA ASN A 116 16.52 -38.85 -1.10
C ASN A 116 15.50 -39.96 -0.86
N GLU A 117 14.23 -39.62 -0.78
CA GLU A 117 13.10 -40.55 -0.60
C GLU A 117 12.13 -40.45 -1.77
N PRO A 118 11.58 -41.56 -2.29
CA PRO A 118 11.75 -42.96 -1.85
C PRO A 118 13.09 -43.62 -2.25
N PHE A 119 13.91 -42.94 -3.06
CA PHE A 119 15.26 -43.36 -3.44
C PHE A 119 16.15 -42.15 -3.68
N GLN A 120 17.46 -42.32 -3.62
CA GLN A 120 18.43 -41.25 -3.85
C GLN A 120 18.31 -40.72 -5.30
N GLY A 121 18.08 -39.43 -5.46
CA GLY A 121 17.82 -38.81 -6.76
C GLY A 121 16.36 -38.85 -7.22
N ALA A 122 15.42 -39.12 -6.32
CA ALA A 122 14.00 -38.96 -6.57
C ALA A 122 13.65 -37.53 -7.00
N SER A 123 12.64 -37.38 -7.84
CA SER A 123 12.27 -36.08 -8.41
C SER A 123 11.82 -35.07 -7.35
N GLY A 124 12.45 -33.90 -7.35
CA GLY A 124 12.08 -32.74 -6.53
C GLY A 124 11.20 -31.73 -7.25
N ALA A 125 10.70 -32.05 -8.44
CA ALA A 125 9.87 -31.13 -9.24
C ALA A 125 8.58 -30.76 -8.50
N THR A 126 8.20 -29.49 -8.59
CA THR A 126 6.92 -28.97 -8.08
C THR A 126 6.07 -28.47 -9.24
N HIS A 127 4.79 -28.82 -9.25
CA HIS A 127 3.88 -28.36 -10.30
C HIS A 127 3.51 -26.89 -10.07
N PRO A 128 3.71 -25.97 -11.04
CA PRO A 128 3.66 -24.52 -10.83
C PRO A 128 2.24 -23.92 -10.81
N VAL A 129 1.18 -24.70 -10.60
CA VAL A 129 -0.22 -24.23 -10.62
C VAL A 129 -0.45 -23.04 -9.68
N LEU A 130 0.13 -23.06 -8.48
CA LEU A 130 -0.02 -21.96 -7.52
C LEU A 130 0.77 -20.72 -7.97
N ALA A 131 2.00 -20.91 -8.42
CA ALA A 131 2.84 -19.78 -8.90
C ALA A 131 2.21 -19.11 -10.13
N GLU A 132 1.69 -19.90 -11.08
CA GLU A 132 0.97 -19.38 -12.24
C GLU A 132 -0.23 -18.52 -11.82
N ALA A 133 -1.04 -19.01 -10.87
CA ALA A 133 -2.19 -18.29 -10.37
C ALA A 133 -1.83 -16.95 -9.71
N VAL A 134 -0.79 -16.95 -8.87
CA VAL A 134 -0.31 -15.76 -8.16
C VAL A 134 0.24 -14.71 -9.11
N THR A 135 1.12 -15.12 -10.05
CA THR A 135 1.74 -14.20 -10.99
C THR A 135 0.75 -13.61 -11.99
N GLN A 136 -0.26 -14.38 -12.40
CA GLN A 136 -1.32 -13.84 -13.27
C GLN A 136 -2.18 -12.82 -12.54
N PHE A 137 -2.56 -13.10 -11.28
CA PHE A 137 -3.28 -12.11 -10.47
C PHE A 137 -2.47 -10.83 -10.31
N GLN A 138 -1.20 -10.93 -9.92
CA GLN A 138 -0.30 -9.79 -9.75
C GLN A 138 -0.23 -8.94 -11.01
N ALA A 139 0.07 -9.56 -12.17
CA ALA A 139 0.23 -8.85 -13.43
C ALA A 139 -1.04 -8.09 -13.86
N LEU A 140 -2.21 -8.68 -13.62
CA LEU A 140 -3.49 -8.05 -13.94
C LEU A 140 -3.84 -6.94 -12.96
N ALA A 141 -3.73 -7.23 -11.66
CA ALA A 141 -4.07 -6.28 -10.61
C ALA A 141 -3.16 -5.06 -10.65
N TYR A 142 -1.86 -5.26 -10.87
CA TYR A 142 -0.88 -4.17 -10.98
C TYR A 142 -1.25 -3.17 -12.07
N LYS A 143 -1.54 -3.66 -13.27
CA LYS A 143 -1.92 -2.81 -14.41
C LYS A 143 -3.23 -2.06 -14.18
N GLU A 144 -4.20 -2.70 -13.52
CA GLU A 144 -5.53 -2.12 -13.30
C GLU A 144 -5.56 -1.13 -12.14
N LEU A 145 -4.85 -1.44 -11.04
CA LEU A 145 -4.89 -0.64 -9.81
C LEU A 145 -3.89 0.51 -9.83
N LEU A 146 -2.80 0.40 -10.60
CA LEU A 146 -1.76 1.43 -10.73
C LEU A 146 -1.61 1.89 -12.20
N PRO A 147 -2.55 2.67 -12.72
CA PRO A 147 -2.43 3.22 -14.07
C PRO A 147 -1.32 4.27 -14.15
N ALA A 148 -0.72 4.41 -15.35
CA ALA A 148 0.41 5.32 -15.59
C ALA A 148 0.13 6.81 -15.30
N ASP A 149 -1.15 7.22 -15.34
CA ASP A 149 -1.58 8.60 -15.04
C ASP A 149 -1.79 8.84 -13.54
N GLY A 150 -1.45 7.86 -12.71
CA GLY A 150 -1.62 7.87 -11.27
C GLY A 150 -2.94 7.22 -10.81
N PRO A 151 -2.93 6.60 -9.61
CA PRO A 151 -4.05 5.82 -9.11
C PRO A 151 -5.18 6.65 -8.50
N VAL A 152 -5.01 7.96 -8.33
CA VAL A 152 -5.95 8.82 -7.62
C VAL A 152 -6.85 9.61 -8.56
N ARG A 153 -8.13 9.58 -8.30
CA ARG A 153 -9.12 10.55 -8.77
C ARG A 153 -9.87 11.17 -7.60
N THR A 154 -10.49 12.29 -7.82
CA THR A 154 -11.31 12.99 -6.82
C THR A 154 -12.78 12.95 -7.21
N GLN A 155 -13.64 12.86 -6.21
CA GLN A 155 -15.10 12.91 -6.36
C GLN A 155 -15.65 14.00 -5.45
N MET A 156 -16.37 14.95 -6.03
CA MET A 156 -17.03 16.00 -5.24
C MET A 156 -18.30 15.49 -4.59
N LEU A 157 -18.47 15.79 -3.32
CA LEU A 157 -19.68 15.53 -2.56
C LEU A 157 -20.53 16.81 -2.53
N GLY A 158 -21.79 16.70 -2.92
CA GLY A 158 -22.75 17.84 -2.95
C GLY A 158 -22.79 18.57 -4.29
N VAL A 159 -23.13 19.87 -4.25
CA VAL A 159 -23.34 20.69 -5.46
C VAL A 159 -22.00 21.09 -6.06
N SER A 160 -21.80 20.79 -7.35
CA SER A 160 -20.62 21.20 -8.11
C SER A 160 -20.63 22.73 -8.35
N SER A 161 -19.44 23.33 -8.27
CA SER A 161 -19.16 24.69 -8.69
C SER A 161 -17.80 24.75 -9.40
N PRO A 162 -17.58 25.70 -10.33
CA PRO A 162 -16.31 25.79 -11.05
C PRO A 162 -15.08 25.92 -10.15
N LEU A 163 -15.23 26.61 -9.01
CA LEU A 163 -14.15 26.75 -8.02
C LEU A 163 -13.82 25.41 -7.35
N LYS A 164 -14.85 24.63 -6.99
CA LYS A 164 -14.66 23.30 -6.41
C LYS A 164 -14.09 22.28 -7.41
N GLU A 165 -14.44 22.41 -8.68
CA GLU A 165 -13.87 21.58 -9.74
C GLU A 165 -12.36 21.81 -9.88
N GLN A 166 -11.93 23.08 -9.87
CA GLN A 166 -10.52 23.44 -9.90
C GLN A 166 -9.78 22.97 -8.62
N GLN A 167 -10.40 23.12 -7.46
CA GLN A 167 -9.89 22.61 -6.18
C GLN A 167 -9.72 21.11 -6.22
N SER A 168 -10.74 20.38 -6.65
CA SER A 168 -10.75 18.93 -6.80
C SER A 168 -9.64 18.45 -7.77
N GLN A 169 -9.42 19.18 -8.87
CA GLN A 169 -8.35 18.87 -9.81
C GLN A 169 -6.96 19.10 -9.19
N ARG A 170 -6.75 20.19 -8.42
CA ARG A 170 -5.47 20.42 -7.71
C ARG A 170 -5.16 19.32 -6.71
N VAL A 171 -6.17 18.90 -5.91
CA VAL A 171 -6.00 17.78 -4.95
C VAL A 171 -5.65 16.48 -5.68
N LYS A 172 -6.33 16.15 -6.77
CA LYS A 172 -6.03 14.97 -7.60
C LYS A 172 -4.59 14.99 -8.08
N ASP A 173 -4.17 16.09 -8.69
CA ASP A 173 -2.85 16.22 -9.30
C ASP A 173 -1.76 16.13 -8.23
N PHE A 174 -1.98 16.77 -7.07
CA PHE A 174 -1.04 16.71 -5.96
C PHE A 174 -0.94 15.32 -5.31
N MET A 175 -2.06 14.64 -5.10
CA MET A 175 -2.04 13.28 -4.55
C MET A 175 -1.34 12.30 -5.49
N ASN A 176 -1.54 12.42 -6.81
CA ASN A 176 -0.81 11.61 -7.78
C ASN A 176 0.69 11.94 -7.79
N TYR A 177 1.06 13.22 -7.70
CA TYR A 177 2.45 13.65 -7.55
C TYR A 177 3.09 13.06 -6.28
N GLN A 178 2.39 13.07 -5.14
CA GLN A 178 2.90 12.47 -3.91
C GLN A 178 3.15 10.96 -4.07
N LEU A 179 2.22 10.22 -4.66
CA LEU A 179 2.30 8.77 -4.78
C LEU A 179 3.30 8.31 -5.84
N MET A 180 3.36 8.98 -7.00
CA MET A 180 4.12 8.50 -8.17
C MET A 180 5.51 9.11 -8.28
N ASP A 181 5.70 10.35 -7.79
CA ASP A 181 6.98 11.07 -7.93
C ASP A 181 7.72 11.19 -6.60
N GLN A 182 7.03 11.47 -5.49
CA GLN A 182 7.66 11.68 -4.18
C GLN A 182 7.89 10.37 -3.42
N MET A 183 6.91 9.47 -3.41
CA MET A 183 7.00 8.16 -2.75
C MET A 183 7.57 7.11 -3.71
N LYS A 184 8.89 7.14 -3.94
CA LYS A 184 9.56 6.20 -4.87
C LYS A 184 9.39 4.74 -4.48
N GLU A 185 9.16 4.48 -3.21
CA GLU A 185 8.91 3.15 -2.64
C GLU A 185 7.48 2.65 -2.91
N TYR A 186 6.53 3.53 -3.23
CA TYR A 186 5.11 3.18 -3.31
C TYR A 186 4.82 2.10 -4.36
N GLU A 187 5.35 2.29 -5.57
CA GLU A 187 5.13 1.38 -6.70
C GLU A 187 5.76 0.00 -6.48
N PRO A 188 7.06 -0.14 -6.09
CA PRO A 188 7.66 -1.44 -5.81
C PRO A 188 7.00 -2.18 -4.64
N GLU A 189 6.67 -1.48 -3.54
CA GLU A 189 6.01 -2.08 -2.39
C GLU A 189 4.56 -2.50 -2.71
N PHE A 190 3.87 -1.76 -3.57
CA PHE A 190 2.54 -2.11 -4.03
C PHE A 190 2.57 -3.37 -4.91
N ASP A 191 3.55 -3.49 -5.80
CA ASP A 191 3.76 -4.68 -6.62
C ASP A 191 4.07 -5.91 -5.76
N GLN A 192 4.96 -5.77 -4.77
CA GLN A 192 5.24 -6.81 -3.78
C GLN A 192 3.98 -7.19 -2.98
N MET A 193 3.20 -6.22 -2.53
CA MET A 193 1.93 -6.46 -1.85
C MET A 193 0.97 -7.28 -2.71
N LEU A 194 0.87 -6.99 -4.01
CA LEU A 194 0.00 -7.73 -4.94
C LEU A 194 0.46 -9.16 -5.18
N PHE A 195 1.73 -9.48 -4.95
CA PHE A 195 2.22 -10.86 -4.94
C PHE A 195 1.84 -11.59 -3.64
N HIS A 196 2.02 -10.94 -2.49
CA HIS A 196 1.69 -11.54 -1.18
C HIS A 196 0.18 -11.68 -0.93
N LEU A 197 -0.63 -10.75 -1.42
CA LEU A 197 -2.08 -10.72 -1.20
C LEU A 197 -2.79 -12.03 -1.62
N PRO A 198 -2.59 -12.55 -2.85
CA PRO A 198 -3.21 -13.80 -3.25
C PRO A 198 -2.63 -15.01 -2.50
N LEU A 199 -1.40 -14.97 -2.01
CA LEU A 199 -0.79 -16.06 -1.24
C LEU A 199 -1.39 -16.18 0.15
N ALA A 200 -1.20 -15.15 0.96
CA ALA A 200 -1.60 -15.12 2.38
C ALA A 200 -3.10 -14.88 2.58
N GLY A 201 -3.76 -14.23 1.60
CA GLY A 201 -5.17 -13.83 1.69
C GLY A 201 -5.41 -12.51 2.40
N SER A 202 -4.40 -12.01 3.10
CA SER A 202 -4.39 -10.71 3.79
C SER A 202 -3.04 -10.04 3.63
N THR A 203 -3.07 -8.73 3.45
CA THR A 203 -1.89 -7.85 3.52
C THR A 203 -2.32 -6.52 4.09
N PHE A 204 -1.37 -5.74 4.57
CA PHE A 204 -1.66 -4.46 5.17
C PHE A 204 -0.79 -3.37 4.57
N LYS A 205 -1.27 -2.13 4.67
CA LYS A 205 -0.45 -0.95 4.48
C LYS A 205 -0.51 -0.09 5.72
N LYS A 206 0.63 0.44 6.16
CA LYS A 206 0.74 1.40 7.23
C LYS A 206 0.93 2.79 6.63
N VAL A 207 0.02 3.70 6.96
CA VAL A 207 0.00 5.08 6.44
C VAL A 207 0.30 6.03 7.59
N TYR A 208 1.39 6.78 7.49
CA TYR A 208 1.82 7.72 8.53
C TYR A 208 2.68 8.84 7.95
N TYR A 209 2.96 9.86 8.74
CA TYR A 209 3.94 10.89 8.41
C TYR A 209 5.30 10.47 8.97
N ASP A 210 6.32 10.51 8.14
CA ASP A 210 7.70 10.19 8.52
C ASP A 210 8.50 11.49 8.70
N ASP A 211 8.82 11.82 9.93
CA ASP A 211 9.53 13.07 10.28
C ASP A 211 10.95 13.11 9.71
N LEU A 212 11.61 11.95 9.57
CA LEU A 212 12.95 11.86 8.98
C LEU A 212 12.94 12.12 7.48
N LEU A 213 11.88 11.68 6.79
CA LEU A 213 11.67 11.90 5.37
C LEU A 213 10.94 13.21 5.08
N GLY A 214 10.31 13.83 6.10
CA GLY A 214 9.53 15.05 5.98
C GLY A 214 8.31 14.93 5.06
N ARG A 215 7.73 13.74 4.95
CA ARG A 215 6.58 13.45 4.07
C ARG A 215 5.71 12.30 4.57
N ALA A 216 4.49 12.24 4.05
CA ALA A 216 3.64 11.07 4.24
C ALA A 216 4.24 9.84 3.53
N VAL A 217 4.05 8.67 4.12
CA VAL A 217 4.47 7.38 3.57
C VAL A 217 3.35 6.36 3.70
N SER A 218 3.33 5.39 2.78
CA SER A 218 2.42 4.24 2.80
C SER A 218 3.23 2.99 2.57
N LYS A 219 3.58 2.28 3.66
CA LYS A 219 4.45 1.10 3.63
C LYS A 219 3.65 -0.18 3.62
N PHE A 220 4.11 -1.15 2.84
CA PHE A 220 3.61 -2.51 2.84
C PHE A 220 3.98 -3.23 4.14
N VAL A 221 3.02 -3.91 4.74
CA VAL A 221 3.18 -4.75 5.92
C VAL A 221 2.62 -6.13 5.61
N PRO A 222 3.47 -7.17 5.60
CA PRO A 222 3.02 -8.55 5.40
C PRO A 222 2.11 -9.01 6.53
N ALA A 223 1.31 -10.05 6.26
CA ALA A 223 0.34 -10.55 7.24
C ALA A 223 0.97 -11.18 8.50
N ASP A 224 2.19 -11.66 8.39
CA ASP A 224 2.96 -12.23 9.49
C ASP A 224 3.51 -11.17 10.45
N ASP A 225 3.75 -9.94 9.97
CA ASP A 225 4.23 -8.82 10.78
C ASP A 225 3.12 -8.03 11.49
N LEU A 226 1.83 -8.32 11.22
CA LEU A 226 0.71 -7.69 11.92
C LEU A 226 -0.07 -8.73 12.75
N VAL A 227 -0.03 -8.59 14.06
CA VAL A 227 -0.61 -9.53 15.02
C VAL A 227 -1.77 -8.87 15.74
N VAL A 228 -2.89 -9.59 15.85
CA VAL A 228 -4.12 -9.13 16.51
C VAL A 228 -4.64 -10.18 17.47
N PRO A 229 -5.45 -9.82 18.49
CA PRO A 229 -6.07 -10.78 19.38
C PRO A 229 -7.02 -11.72 18.63
N TYR A 230 -7.21 -12.92 19.17
CA TYR A 230 -8.10 -13.93 18.58
C TYR A 230 -9.54 -13.45 18.37
N THR A 231 -10.01 -12.55 19.24
CA THR A 231 -11.37 -11.99 19.19
C THR A 231 -11.59 -10.95 18.09
N ALA A 232 -10.52 -10.40 17.51
CA ALA A 232 -10.62 -9.37 16.50
C ALA A 232 -11.27 -9.90 15.20
N THR A 233 -12.17 -9.11 14.61
CA THR A 233 -12.78 -9.35 13.29
C THR A 233 -12.37 -8.31 12.26
N SER A 234 -12.04 -7.10 12.72
CA SER A 234 -11.56 -5.98 11.90
C SER A 234 -10.46 -5.20 12.63
N LEU A 235 -9.79 -4.28 11.93
CA LEU A 235 -8.81 -3.37 12.56
C LEU A 235 -9.48 -2.36 13.51
N ASP A 236 -10.76 -2.07 13.28
CA ASP A 236 -11.48 -1.05 14.04
C ASP A 236 -11.97 -1.59 15.39
N ASP A 237 -12.37 -2.86 15.44
CA ASP A 237 -12.84 -3.55 16.65
C ASP A 237 -11.72 -4.25 17.43
N ALA A 238 -10.51 -4.34 16.87
CA ALA A 238 -9.38 -4.93 17.56
C ALA A 238 -8.98 -4.10 18.79
N GLU A 239 -8.96 -4.75 19.97
CA GLU A 239 -8.51 -4.13 21.23
C GLU A 239 -7.03 -3.78 21.19
N ALA A 240 -6.24 -4.57 20.49
CA ALA A 240 -4.82 -4.33 20.27
C ALA A 240 -4.44 -4.70 18.82
N VAL A 241 -3.52 -3.93 18.24
CA VAL A 241 -2.88 -4.24 16.95
C VAL A 241 -1.38 -4.12 17.17
N ILE A 242 -0.64 -5.20 16.97
CA ILE A 242 0.81 -5.24 17.18
C ILE A 242 1.50 -5.37 15.82
N HIS A 243 2.32 -4.39 15.48
CA HIS A 243 3.16 -4.38 14.31
C HIS A 243 4.59 -4.74 14.69
N VAL A 244 5.12 -5.79 14.08
CA VAL A 244 6.48 -6.28 14.30
C VAL A 244 7.41 -5.54 13.34
N ILE A 245 8.40 -4.82 13.86
CA ILE A 245 9.34 -4.03 13.09
C ILE A 245 10.76 -4.55 13.35
N LYS A 246 11.48 -4.87 12.28
CA LYS A 246 12.91 -5.24 12.36
C LYS A 246 13.74 -4.04 11.98
N ILE A 247 14.60 -3.59 12.88
CA ILE A 247 15.40 -2.37 12.72
C ILE A 247 16.88 -2.65 13.00
N SER A 248 17.77 -2.01 12.22
CA SER A 248 19.21 -2.07 12.48
C SER A 248 19.60 -1.25 13.72
N GLU A 249 20.72 -1.62 14.37
CA GLU A 249 21.25 -0.85 15.51
C GLU A 249 21.48 0.62 15.16
N ASN A 250 21.99 0.89 13.97
CA ASN A 250 22.24 2.27 13.52
C ASN A 250 20.94 3.07 13.31
N ASP A 251 19.92 2.46 12.75
CA ASP A 251 18.64 3.15 12.49
C ASP A 251 17.86 3.35 13.78
N LEU A 252 17.93 2.37 14.71
CA LEU A 252 17.40 2.54 16.05
C LEU A 252 18.07 3.72 16.78
N ARG A 253 19.42 3.78 16.71
CA ARG A 253 20.18 4.90 17.30
C ARG A 253 19.82 6.26 16.70
N LYS A 254 19.59 6.34 15.38
CA LYS A 254 19.11 7.56 14.75
C LYS A 254 17.75 8.00 15.31
N GLN A 255 16.84 7.06 15.53
CA GLN A 255 15.52 7.34 16.11
C GLN A 255 15.62 7.81 17.57
N GLN A 256 16.55 7.25 18.36
CA GLN A 256 16.82 7.70 19.73
C GLN A 256 17.42 9.12 19.74
N VAL A 257 18.44 9.37 18.93
CA VAL A 257 19.07 10.70 18.85
C VAL A 257 18.10 11.78 18.37
N ASN A 258 17.15 11.41 17.50
CA ASN A 258 16.12 12.32 17.01
C ASN A 258 14.96 12.53 18.00
N GLY A 259 14.98 11.89 19.17
CA GLY A 259 13.93 12.01 20.19
C GLY A 259 12.61 11.29 19.83
N PHE A 260 12.63 10.43 18.80
CA PHE A 260 11.46 9.60 18.48
C PHE A 260 11.31 8.45 19.47
N TYR A 261 12.42 7.79 19.82
CA TYR A 261 12.51 6.79 20.88
C TYR A 261 13.33 7.32 22.05
N THR A 262 12.99 6.90 23.26
CA THR A 262 13.76 7.20 24.48
C THR A 262 15.20 6.67 24.36
N ASP A 263 16.18 7.46 24.79
CA ASP A 263 17.60 7.09 24.73
C ASP A 263 17.96 6.11 25.87
N ILE A 264 17.67 4.83 25.63
CA ILE A 264 17.94 3.72 26.56
C ILE A 264 18.98 2.79 25.91
N GLU A 265 19.93 2.32 26.72
CA GLU A 265 20.89 1.31 26.28
C GLU A 265 20.23 -0.07 26.26
N LEU A 266 20.19 -0.69 25.09
CA LEU A 266 19.58 -2.00 24.89
C LEU A 266 20.66 -3.09 24.83
N ALA A 267 20.32 -4.28 25.30
CA ALA A 267 21.16 -5.45 25.10
C ALA A 267 21.24 -5.79 23.61
N LYS A 268 22.39 -6.33 23.15
CA LYS A 268 22.51 -6.76 21.76
C LYS A 268 21.46 -7.79 21.41
N PRO A 269 20.84 -7.70 20.21
CA PRO A 269 19.80 -8.62 19.81
C PRO A 269 20.33 -10.05 19.81
N SER A 270 19.58 -10.98 20.43
CA SER A 270 19.91 -12.39 20.41
C SER A 270 19.55 -12.98 19.05
N ALA A 271 20.32 -14.01 18.61
CA ALA A 271 20.04 -14.70 17.37
C ALA A 271 18.62 -15.31 17.39
N ALA A 272 17.86 -14.98 16.37
CA ALA A 272 16.54 -15.49 15.98
C ALA A 272 15.74 -16.30 16.99
N THR A 273 14.72 -15.68 17.53
CA THR A 273 13.57 -16.34 18.15
C THR A 273 12.66 -16.96 17.06
N ASP A 274 11.69 -17.78 17.45
CA ASP A 274 10.65 -18.40 16.58
C ASP A 274 9.88 -17.39 15.69
N ALA A 275 10.09 -16.09 15.88
CA ALA A 275 9.47 -15.01 15.13
C ALA A 275 9.84 -14.96 13.64
N ASP A 276 10.93 -15.61 13.24
CA ASP A 276 11.50 -15.45 11.90
C ASP A 276 11.20 -16.60 10.94
N LYS A 277 10.37 -17.58 11.31
CA LYS A 277 10.12 -18.79 10.50
C LYS A 277 9.59 -18.50 9.10
N VAL A 278 8.67 -17.54 8.96
CA VAL A 278 8.11 -17.14 7.66
C VAL A 278 9.17 -16.46 6.83
N THR A 279 9.83 -15.46 7.38
CA THR A 279 10.93 -14.73 6.71
C THR A 279 12.09 -15.66 6.35
N ASP A 280 12.47 -16.58 7.22
CA ASP A 280 13.53 -17.56 6.94
C ASP A 280 13.13 -18.49 5.80
N LYS A 281 11.84 -18.86 5.71
CA LYS A 281 11.31 -19.67 4.61
C LYS A 281 11.27 -18.90 3.29
N GLU A 282 10.87 -17.67 3.30
CA GLU A 282 10.87 -16.80 2.11
C GLU A 282 12.28 -16.63 1.57
N ARG A 283 13.26 -16.33 2.42
CA ARG A 283 14.68 -16.23 2.04
C ARG A 283 15.25 -17.55 1.54
N GLU A 284 14.84 -18.67 2.13
CA GLU A 284 15.22 -20.01 1.65
C GLU A 284 14.76 -20.22 0.20
N LEU A 285 13.51 -19.80 -0.14
CA LEU A 285 12.98 -19.90 -1.50
C LEU A 285 13.69 -18.98 -2.49
N GLU A 286 14.14 -17.81 -2.04
CA GLU A 286 14.98 -16.89 -2.80
C GLU A 286 16.43 -17.40 -2.98
N GLY A 287 16.80 -18.48 -2.30
CA GLY A 287 18.16 -19.04 -2.33
C GLY A 287 19.14 -18.31 -1.40
N VAL A 288 18.65 -17.48 -0.48
CA VAL A 288 19.45 -16.76 0.51
C VAL A 288 19.54 -17.59 1.78
N THR A 289 20.76 -17.82 2.26
CA THR A 289 21.00 -18.62 3.47
C THR A 289 21.59 -17.74 4.57
N LYS A 290 21.05 -17.85 5.77
CA LYS A 290 21.55 -17.14 6.95
C LYS A 290 22.97 -17.59 7.28
N THR A 291 23.92 -16.67 7.34
CA THR A 291 25.30 -16.95 7.73
C THR A 291 25.50 -16.72 9.22
N ALA A 292 26.52 -17.36 9.82
CA ALA A 292 26.85 -17.18 11.24
C ALA A 292 27.30 -15.75 11.61
N ARG A 293 27.63 -14.92 10.61
CA ARG A 293 27.99 -13.50 10.76
C ARG A 293 26.90 -12.54 10.31
N ALA A 294 25.69 -13.04 10.04
CA ALA A 294 24.57 -12.16 9.70
C ALA A 294 24.31 -11.18 10.85
N GLU A 295 24.18 -9.91 10.51
CA GLU A 295 23.78 -8.88 11.47
C GLU A 295 22.43 -9.27 12.09
N THR A 296 22.36 -9.16 13.40
CA THR A 296 21.10 -9.37 14.13
C THR A 296 20.38 -8.04 14.21
N LEU A 297 19.11 -8.02 13.77
CA LEU A 297 18.23 -6.86 13.87
C LEU A 297 17.52 -6.86 15.21
N TYR A 298 17.24 -5.66 15.75
CA TYR A 298 16.31 -5.50 16.86
C TYR A 298 14.90 -5.76 16.38
N THR A 299 14.12 -6.47 17.18
CA THR A 299 12.69 -6.67 16.95
C THR A 299 11.92 -5.72 17.84
N LEU A 300 11.26 -4.75 17.24
CA LEU A 300 10.39 -3.82 17.95
C LEU A 300 8.93 -4.24 17.78
N LEU A 301 8.18 -4.16 18.86
CA LEU A 301 6.73 -4.38 18.87
C LEU A 301 6.05 -3.02 19.03
N GLU A 302 5.47 -2.50 17.96
CA GLU A 302 4.64 -1.31 18.00
C GLU A 302 3.19 -1.72 18.24
N CYS A 303 2.71 -1.46 19.44
CA CYS A 303 1.40 -1.88 19.91
C CYS A 303 0.43 -0.69 19.97
N HIS A 304 -0.63 -0.75 19.18
CA HIS A 304 -1.77 0.16 19.25
C HIS A 304 -2.79 -0.42 20.21
N VAL A 305 -2.89 0.12 21.42
CA VAL A 305 -3.64 -0.46 22.53
C VAL A 305 -4.33 0.63 23.35
N ASN A 306 -5.40 0.25 24.07
CA ASN A 306 -6.04 1.13 25.03
C ASN A 306 -5.45 0.89 26.42
N LEU A 307 -4.92 1.94 27.04
CA LEU A 307 -4.32 1.91 28.37
C LEU A 307 -4.96 2.96 29.28
N ASP A 308 -4.99 2.66 30.55
CA ASP A 308 -5.23 3.60 31.62
C ASP A 308 -3.86 3.88 32.28
N LEU A 309 -3.33 5.08 32.05
CA LEU A 309 -1.99 5.47 32.49
C LEU A 309 -2.11 6.42 33.69
N GLU A 310 -1.45 6.09 34.79
CA GLU A 310 -1.38 6.92 35.98
C GLU A 310 -0.82 8.31 35.64
N GLY A 311 -1.60 9.35 36.00
CA GLY A 311 -1.29 10.75 35.68
C GLY A 311 -1.74 11.23 34.28
N PHE A 312 -2.32 10.34 33.45
CA PHE A 312 -2.84 10.64 32.11
C PHE A 312 -4.22 10.03 31.88
N GLU A 313 -4.97 9.82 32.95
CA GLU A 313 -6.31 9.24 32.94
C GLU A 313 -7.30 10.13 32.19
N ASP A 314 -8.36 9.52 31.69
CA ASP A 314 -9.51 10.27 31.22
C ASP A 314 -10.26 10.89 32.38
N VAL A 315 -10.54 12.21 32.30
CA VAL A 315 -11.20 12.96 33.38
C VAL A 315 -12.59 13.39 32.89
N GLY A 316 -13.59 13.07 33.71
CA GLY A 316 -14.98 13.47 33.45
C GLY A 316 -15.20 14.97 33.65
N GLN A 317 -16.42 15.41 33.38
CA GLN A 317 -16.83 16.82 33.56
C GLN A 317 -16.76 17.24 35.05
N ASP A 318 -16.80 16.26 35.94
CA ASP A 318 -16.76 16.47 37.41
C ASP A 318 -15.32 16.54 37.96
N GLY A 319 -14.30 16.36 37.11
CA GLY A 319 -12.89 16.35 37.47
C GLY A 319 -12.40 15.01 38.05
N GLU A 320 -13.24 13.99 38.12
CA GLU A 320 -12.87 12.66 38.59
C GLU A 320 -12.42 11.76 37.41
N PRO A 321 -11.47 10.82 37.65
CA PRO A 321 -11.07 9.83 36.64
C PRO A 321 -12.26 8.96 36.20
N THR A 322 -12.42 8.75 34.91
CA THR A 322 -13.55 7.98 34.35
C THR A 322 -13.28 6.48 34.25
N GLU A 323 -12.06 6.01 34.56
CA GLU A 323 -11.57 4.64 34.39
C GLU A 323 -11.65 4.16 32.89
N ILE A 324 -11.86 5.08 31.96
CA ILE A 324 -11.87 4.80 30.51
C ILE A 324 -10.42 4.68 30.04
N LYS A 325 -10.11 3.56 29.41
CA LYS A 325 -8.80 3.36 28.77
C LYS A 325 -8.69 4.17 27.50
N LEU A 326 -7.66 5.01 27.42
CA LEU A 326 -7.39 5.83 26.26
C LEU A 326 -6.50 5.10 25.23
N PRO A 327 -6.62 5.41 23.92
CA PRO A 327 -5.80 4.80 22.90
C PRO A 327 -4.37 5.37 22.90
N TYR A 328 -3.38 4.47 22.94
CA TYR A 328 -1.95 4.77 22.85
C TYR A 328 -1.26 3.91 21.78
N VAL A 329 -0.12 4.40 21.31
CA VAL A 329 0.86 3.63 20.56
C VAL A 329 2.07 3.42 21.47
N VAL A 330 2.34 2.19 21.84
CA VAL A 330 3.47 1.81 22.69
C VAL A 330 4.45 0.99 21.87
N THR A 331 5.71 1.39 21.84
CA THR A 331 6.76 0.62 21.17
C THR A 331 7.71 0.06 22.22
N ILE A 332 7.91 -1.26 22.17
CA ILE A 332 8.86 -1.97 23.05
C ILE A 332 9.88 -2.73 22.22
N GLU A 333 11.06 -2.99 22.78
CA GLU A 333 11.99 -3.98 22.25
C GLU A 333 11.63 -5.37 22.82
N GLU A 334 11.43 -6.36 21.92
CA GLU A 334 10.90 -7.69 22.28
C GLU A 334 11.80 -8.43 23.28
N GLY A 335 13.12 -8.36 23.11
CA GLY A 335 14.09 -9.13 23.92
C GLY A 335 14.20 -8.61 25.35
N SER A 336 14.41 -7.31 25.51
CA SER A 336 14.58 -6.64 26.82
C SER A 336 13.28 -6.23 27.48
N GLN A 337 12.17 -6.19 26.72
CA GLN A 337 10.85 -5.68 27.16
C GLN A 337 10.86 -4.18 27.55
N LYS A 338 11.95 -3.47 27.22
CA LYS A 338 12.04 -2.04 27.51
C LYS A 338 11.13 -1.25 26.58
N VAL A 339 10.41 -0.30 27.17
CA VAL A 339 9.52 0.61 26.47
C VAL A 339 10.35 1.74 25.87
N LEU A 340 10.27 1.91 24.55
CA LEU A 340 11.01 2.94 23.81
C LEU A 340 10.14 4.19 23.55
N SER A 341 8.83 4.01 23.41
CA SER A 341 7.93 5.15 23.27
C SER A 341 6.52 4.82 23.73
N VAL A 342 5.84 5.82 24.26
CA VAL A 342 4.41 5.82 24.59
C VAL A 342 3.82 7.11 24.04
N ARG A 343 2.97 7.02 23.03
CA ARG A 343 2.37 8.20 22.38
C ARG A 343 0.85 8.10 22.37
N ARG A 344 0.17 9.23 22.55
CA ARG A 344 -1.29 9.32 22.46
C ARG A 344 -1.74 9.02 21.04
N ASN A 345 -2.74 8.16 20.89
CA ASN A 345 -3.26 7.75 19.58
C ASN A 345 -4.66 8.33 19.31
N PHE A 346 -4.87 9.58 19.66
CA PHE A 346 -6.10 10.32 19.41
C PHE A 346 -5.79 11.79 19.11
N ALA A 347 -6.70 12.49 18.44
CA ALA A 347 -6.51 13.90 18.13
C ALA A 347 -6.72 14.78 19.37
N PRO A 348 -5.92 15.85 19.57
CA PRO A 348 -6.02 16.71 20.77
C PRO A 348 -7.38 17.41 20.89
N ASN A 349 -8.06 17.63 19.76
CA ASN A 349 -9.36 18.32 19.70
C ASN A 349 -10.56 17.36 19.60
N ASP A 350 -10.34 16.04 19.71
CA ASP A 350 -11.43 15.06 19.68
C ASP A 350 -11.97 14.82 21.11
N PRO A 351 -13.20 15.26 21.41
CA PRO A 351 -13.78 15.07 22.74
C PRO A 351 -14.08 13.60 23.05
N LEU A 352 -14.20 12.74 22.03
CA LEU A 352 -14.44 11.30 22.19
C LEU A 352 -13.16 10.50 22.25
N LYS A 353 -11.99 11.13 22.03
CA LYS A 353 -10.67 10.50 22.03
C LYS A 353 -10.62 9.21 21.19
N ASN A 354 -11.21 9.28 19.99
CA ASN A 354 -11.26 8.14 19.07
C ASN A 354 -9.87 7.74 18.59
N LYS A 355 -9.64 6.42 18.53
CA LYS A 355 -8.40 5.83 18.01
C LYS A 355 -8.13 6.27 16.59
N ILE A 356 -6.93 6.78 16.33
CA ILE A 356 -6.44 7.05 14.97
C ILE A 356 -6.01 5.73 14.35
N GLN A 357 -6.52 5.43 13.15
CA GLN A 357 -6.17 4.24 12.40
C GLN A 357 -5.02 4.54 11.45
N TYR A 358 -3.94 3.75 11.52
CA TYR A 358 -2.78 3.84 10.64
C TYR A 358 -2.71 2.71 9.62
N PHE A 359 -3.42 1.62 9.84
CA PHE A 359 -3.35 0.43 9.02
C PHE A 359 -4.55 0.31 8.10
N VAL A 360 -4.29 -0.14 6.88
CA VAL A 360 -5.31 -0.48 5.89
C VAL A 360 -5.21 -1.96 5.58
N HIS A 361 -6.30 -2.68 5.71
CA HIS A 361 -6.36 -4.12 5.48
C HIS A 361 -6.83 -4.43 4.06
N PHE A 362 -5.96 -5.06 3.27
CA PHE A 362 -6.29 -5.62 1.96
C PHE A 362 -6.64 -7.10 2.11
N LYS A 363 -7.83 -7.50 1.66
CA LYS A 363 -8.30 -8.90 1.71
C LYS A 363 -8.49 -9.45 0.31
N PHE A 364 -7.90 -10.61 0.03
CA PHE A 364 -8.14 -11.34 -1.23
C PHE A 364 -9.54 -11.93 -1.23
N LEU A 365 -9.83 -12.81 -0.26
CA LEU A 365 -11.17 -13.31 0.06
C LEU A 365 -11.45 -13.08 1.54
N PRO A 366 -12.65 -12.62 1.92
CA PRO A 366 -12.97 -12.51 3.33
C PRO A 366 -12.92 -13.89 3.98
N GLY A 367 -12.20 -13.96 5.11
CA GLY A 367 -12.14 -15.18 5.94
C GLY A 367 -13.34 -15.30 6.86
N LEU A 368 -13.29 -16.28 7.76
CA LEU A 368 -14.27 -16.48 8.82
C LEU A 368 -13.94 -15.64 10.08
N GLY A 369 -12.74 -15.08 10.14
CA GLY A 369 -12.25 -14.22 11.19
C GLY A 369 -11.51 -12.99 10.63
N PHE A 370 -10.46 -12.58 11.32
CA PHE A 370 -9.68 -11.40 10.95
C PHE A 370 -8.96 -11.59 9.60
N TYR A 371 -8.18 -12.67 9.45
CA TYR A 371 -7.40 -12.92 8.24
C TYR A 371 -8.28 -13.45 7.11
N GLY A 372 -7.97 -13.03 5.88
CA GLY A 372 -8.63 -13.51 4.66
C GLY A 372 -8.08 -14.87 4.19
N PHE A 373 -8.77 -15.46 3.23
CA PHE A 373 -8.30 -16.65 2.53
C PHE A 373 -7.57 -16.30 1.25
N GLY A 374 -6.38 -16.88 1.06
CA GLY A 374 -5.59 -16.78 -0.16
C GLY A 374 -5.67 -18.05 -1.01
N LEU A 375 -4.97 -18.03 -2.13
CA LEU A 375 -4.86 -19.17 -3.05
C LEU A 375 -4.23 -20.40 -2.39
N ILE A 376 -3.33 -20.21 -1.42
CA ILE A 376 -2.77 -21.32 -0.61
C ILE A 376 -3.91 -22.12 0.03
N HIS A 377 -4.90 -21.44 0.61
CA HIS A 377 -6.04 -22.08 1.26
C HIS A 377 -7.00 -22.73 0.25
N MET A 378 -7.16 -22.12 -0.93
CA MET A 378 -8.16 -22.55 -1.92
C MET A 378 -7.65 -23.68 -2.82
N ILE A 379 -6.44 -23.56 -3.34
CA ILE A 379 -5.88 -24.49 -4.31
C ILE A 379 -4.60 -25.20 -3.84
N GLY A 380 -4.11 -24.91 -2.62
CA GLY A 380 -2.89 -25.53 -2.09
C GLY A 380 -2.97 -27.06 -2.02
N GLY A 381 -4.12 -27.62 -1.64
CA GLY A 381 -4.38 -29.06 -1.66
C GLY A 381 -4.29 -29.67 -3.07
N LEU A 382 -4.85 -28.97 -4.06
CA LEU A 382 -4.79 -29.39 -5.47
C LEU A 382 -3.36 -29.29 -6.01
N SER A 383 -2.64 -28.20 -5.71
CA SER A 383 -1.23 -28.01 -6.10
C SER A 383 -0.34 -29.11 -5.49
N ARG A 384 -0.54 -29.45 -4.22
CA ARG A 384 0.18 -30.56 -3.54
C ARG A 384 -0.11 -31.89 -4.21
N THR A 385 -1.38 -32.18 -4.56
CA THR A 385 -1.76 -33.43 -5.24
C THR A 385 -1.15 -33.49 -6.65
N ALA A 386 -1.20 -32.41 -7.42
CA ALA A 386 -0.58 -32.32 -8.74
C ALA A 386 0.94 -32.54 -8.66
N THR A 387 1.61 -31.90 -7.71
CA THR A 387 3.05 -32.08 -7.44
C THR A 387 3.39 -33.53 -7.09
N SER A 388 2.59 -34.16 -6.21
CA SER A 388 2.79 -35.56 -5.83
C SER A 388 2.61 -36.51 -7.03
N ALA A 389 1.60 -36.29 -7.87
CA ALA A 389 1.37 -37.08 -9.07
C ALA A 389 2.52 -36.88 -10.09
N LEU A 390 2.97 -35.64 -10.30
CA LEU A 390 4.10 -35.34 -11.17
C LEU A 390 5.38 -36.05 -10.72
N ARG A 391 5.71 -35.96 -9.42
CA ARG A 391 6.87 -36.64 -8.83
C ARG A 391 6.80 -38.15 -9.03
N GLN A 392 5.66 -38.77 -8.77
CA GLN A 392 5.44 -40.21 -8.97
C GLN A 392 5.61 -40.62 -10.44
N LEU A 393 5.13 -39.83 -11.39
CA LEU A 393 5.28 -40.09 -12.82
C LEU A 393 6.76 -40.02 -13.24
N LEU A 394 7.48 -39.01 -12.79
CA LEU A 394 8.91 -38.82 -13.07
C LEU A 394 9.76 -39.93 -12.42
N ASP A 395 9.46 -40.26 -11.17
CA ASP A 395 10.17 -41.32 -10.43
C ASP A 395 9.92 -42.69 -11.06
N ALA A 396 8.66 -43.01 -11.44
CA ALA A 396 8.33 -44.25 -12.16
C ALA A 396 9.06 -44.33 -13.52
N GLY A 397 9.13 -43.19 -14.26
CA GLY A 397 9.86 -43.12 -15.52
C GLY A 397 11.36 -43.35 -15.33
N THR A 398 11.95 -42.77 -14.27
CA THR A 398 13.36 -42.96 -13.93
C THR A 398 13.67 -44.44 -13.62
N LEU A 399 12.86 -45.07 -12.77
CA LEU A 399 13.03 -46.47 -12.41
C LEU A 399 12.76 -47.43 -13.58
N ALA A 400 11.80 -47.10 -14.48
CA ALA A 400 11.54 -47.90 -15.67
C ALA A 400 12.67 -47.83 -16.69
N ASN A 401 13.28 -46.63 -16.87
CA ASN A 401 14.39 -46.41 -17.82
C ASN A 401 15.74 -46.89 -17.27
N LEU A 402 15.93 -46.86 -15.96
CA LEU A 402 17.13 -47.32 -15.27
C LEU A 402 16.81 -48.43 -14.29
N PRO A 403 16.44 -49.65 -14.78
CA PRO A 403 15.98 -50.70 -13.93
C PRO A 403 17.12 -51.25 -13.06
N ALA A 404 16.90 -51.28 -11.76
CA ALA A 404 17.73 -52.03 -10.84
C ALA A 404 17.43 -53.55 -10.93
N GLY A 405 18.33 -54.40 -10.49
CA GLY A 405 18.12 -55.83 -10.53
C GLY A 405 18.96 -56.54 -9.47
N PHE A 406 18.69 -57.84 -9.36
CA PHE A 406 19.51 -58.72 -8.53
C PHE A 406 20.49 -59.48 -9.40
N LYS A 407 21.73 -59.63 -8.93
CA LYS A 407 22.70 -60.56 -9.52
C LYS A 407 22.90 -61.76 -8.64
N GLN A 408 23.05 -62.92 -9.25
CA GLN A 408 23.32 -64.16 -8.54
C GLN A 408 24.69 -64.05 -7.81
N ARG A 409 24.76 -64.60 -6.60
CA ARG A 409 25.97 -64.60 -5.82
C ARG A 409 27.06 -65.38 -6.55
N GLY A 410 28.25 -64.77 -6.74
CA GLY A 410 29.39 -65.38 -7.46
C GLY A 410 29.61 -64.79 -8.85
N VAL A 411 28.66 -64.06 -9.42
CA VAL A 411 28.84 -63.32 -10.67
C VAL A 411 29.73 -62.08 -10.42
N ARG A 412 30.81 -61.95 -11.18
CA ARG A 412 31.75 -60.81 -11.12
C ARG A 412 31.66 -60.04 -12.42
N VAL A 413 31.47 -58.77 -12.34
CA VAL A 413 31.55 -57.84 -13.46
C VAL A 413 32.85 -57.13 -13.33
N ARG A 414 33.65 -57.10 -14.39
CA ARG A 414 34.94 -56.37 -14.41
C ARG A 414 34.64 -54.90 -14.32
N ASP A 415 35.28 -54.24 -13.40
CA ASP A 415 35.06 -52.79 -13.19
C ASP A 415 33.63 -52.42 -12.77
N GLU A 416 33.07 -53.15 -11.80
CA GLU A 416 31.67 -52.99 -11.33
C GLU A 416 31.38 -51.58 -10.79
N ALA A 417 32.39 -50.86 -10.31
CA ALA A 417 32.27 -49.53 -9.73
C ALA A 417 32.17 -48.40 -10.77
N SER A 418 32.55 -48.66 -12.04
CA SER A 418 32.50 -47.65 -13.10
C SER A 418 31.18 -47.73 -13.90
N PRO A 419 30.54 -46.61 -14.24
CA PRO A 419 29.37 -46.61 -15.14
C PRO A 419 29.70 -47.16 -16.51
N ILE A 420 28.77 -47.90 -17.13
CA ILE A 420 28.90 -48.36 -18.53
C ILE A 420 28.70 -47.18 -19.46
N GLN A 421 29.68 -46.95 -20.36
CA GLN A 421 29.58 -45.92 -21.38
C GLN A 421 28.71 -46.39 -22.58
N PRO A 422 28.05 -45.52 -23.32
CA PRO A 422 27.33 -45.89 -24.51
C PRO A 422 28.26 -46.57 -25.54
N GLY A 423 27.93 -47.84 -25.90
CA GLY A 423 28.74 -48.66 -26.81
C GLY A 423 29.83 -49.50 -26.14
N GLU A 424 29.95 -49.46 -24.83
CA GLU A 424 30.92 -50.27 -24.07
C GLU A 424 30.34 -51.66 -23.74
N PHE A 425 31.18 -52.69 -23.85
CA PHE A 425 30.89 -54.05 -23.40
C PHE A 425 31.80 -54.37 -22.22
N LYS A 426 31.24 -54.79 -21.10
CA LYS A 426 32.02 -55.23 -19.93
C LYS A 426 32.07 -56.76 -19.82
N ASP A 427 33.22 -57.27 -19.50
CA ASP A 427 33.43 -58.70 -19.24
C ASP A 427 32.71 -59.14 -17.96
N VAL A 428 32.00 -60.25 -18.03
CA VAL A 428 31.23 -60.81 -16.90
C VAL A 428 31.61 -62.27 -16.71
N ASP A 429 32.12 -62.63 -15.56
CA ASP A 429 32.39 -64.00 -15.14
C ASP A 429 31.11 -64.55 -14.47
N ALA A 430 30.41 -65.47 -15.12
CA ALA A 430 29.23 -66.14 -14.60
C ALA A 430 29.49 -67.62 -14.40
N PRO A 431 29.74 -68.08 -13.16
CA PRO A 431 29.87 -69.50 -12.88
C PRO A 431 28.47 -70.14 -12.94
N GLY A 432 28.14 -70.76 -14.06
CA GLY A 432 26.84 -71.41 -14.27
C GLY A 432 26.30 -71.32 -15.71
N GLY A 433 26.95 -70.68 -16.61
CA GLY A 433 26.76 -70.80 -18.05
C GLY A 433 25.73 -69.89 -18.73
N SER A 434 24.75 -69.34 -18.05
CA SER A 434 23.75 -68.44 -18.68
C SER A 434 23.75 -67.07 -17.99
N LEU A 435 24.25 -66.04 -18.69
CA LEU A 435 24.21 -64.66 -18.22
C LEU A 435 22.79 -64.17 -17.98
N ARG A 436 21.80 -64.70 -18.73
CA ARG A 436 20.40 -64.33 -18.65
C ARG A 436 19.75 -64.74 -17.33
N ASP A 437 20.16 -65.87 -16.77
CA ASP A 437 19.66 -66.42 -15.50
C ASP A 437 20.44 -65.85 -14.29
N ALA A 438 21.59 -65.27 -14.56
CA ALA A 438 22.46 -64.68 -13.55
C ALA A 438 22.07 -63.27 -13.12
N PHE A 439 21.26 -62.57 -13.91
CA PHE A 439 20.75 -61.20 -13.65
C PHE A 439 19.24 -61.23 -13.69
N PHE A 440 18.60 -60.81 -12.63
CA PHE A 440 17.14 -60.65 -12.56
C PHE A 440 16.79 -59.19 -12.44
N PRO A 441 16.32 -58.52 -13.54
CA PRO A 441 15.86 -57.15 -13.45
C PRO A 441 14.56 -57.07 -12.64
N LEU A 442 14.42 -56.08 -11.76
CA LEU A 442 13.21 -55.84 -11.04
C LEU A 442 12.11 -55.38 -12.02
N PRO A 443 10.88 -55.93 -11.90
CA PRO A 443 9.77 -55.60 -12.81
C PRO A 443 9.18 -54.23 -12.45
N TYR A 444 9.87 -53.15 -12.81
CA TYR A 444 9.30 -51.82 -12.67
C TYR A 444 8.20 -51.61 -13.71
N LYS A 445 7.12 -50.98 -13.25
CA LYS A 445 6.01 -50.60 -14.13
C LYS A 445 6.30 -49.30 -14.82
N GLU A 446 5.85 -49.15 -16.05
CA GLU A 446 5.86 -47.88 -16.77
C GLU A 446 5.00 -46.82 -16.05
N PRO A 447 5.25 -45.52 -16.26
CA PRO A 447 4.42 -44.46 -15.73
C PRO A 447 2.95 -44.64 -16.05
N SER A 448 2.08 -44.52 -15.05
CA SER A 448 0.64 -44.83 -15.19
C SER A 448 -0.07 -43.73 -16.02
N ALA A 449 -0.68 -44.14 -17.16
CA ALA A 449 -1.52 -43.21 -17.94
C ALA A 449 -2.73 -42.68 -17.15
N THR A 450 -3.29 -43.48 -16.25
CA THR A 450 -4.38 -43.08 -15.35
C THR A 450 -3.92 -41.98 -14.38
N LEU A 451 -2.67 -42.06 -13.86
CA LEU A 451 -2.12 -41.04 -12.98
C LEU A 451 -1.89 -39.73 -13.73
N LEU A 452 -1.44 -39.82 -15.00
CA LEU A 452 -1.30 -38.64 -15.85
C LEU A 452 -2.65 -37.95 -16.12
N GLN A 453 -3.71 -38.76 -16.40
CA GLN A 453 -5.06 -38.20 -16.59
C GLN A 453 -5.60 -37.59 -15.29
N LEU A 454 -5.37 -38.21 -14.13
CA LEU A 454 -5.75 -37.66 -12.83
C LEU A 454 -5.04 -36.34 -12.58
N MET A 455 -3.74 -36.25 -12.85
CA MET A 455 -2.99 -35.02 -12.74
C MET A 455 -3.60 -33.91 -13.61
N GLY A 456 -3.94 -34.20 -14.87
CA GLY A 456 -4.60 -33.24 -15.76
C GLY A 456 -5.95 -32.73 -15.22
N VAL A 457 -6.78 -33.64 -14.63
CA VAL A 457 -8.04 -33.26 -13.99
C VAL A 457 -7.82 -32.33 -12.78
N VAL A 458 -6.84 -32.66 -11.93
CA VAL A 458 -6.50 -31.87 -10.73
C VAL A 458 -5.97 -30.49 -11.11
N VAL A 459 -5.06 -30.44 -12.10
CA VAL A 459 -4.52 -29.16 -12.62
C VAL A 459 -5.63 -28.32 -13.22
N GLY A 460 -6.48 -28.89 -14.08
CA GLY A 460 -7.61 -28.18 -14.67
C GLY A 460 -8.66 -27.72 -13.63
N ALA A 461 -8.82 -28.43 -12.51
CA ALA A 461 -9.63 -27.97 -11.38
C ALA A 461 -8.96 -26.78 -10.67
N GLY A 462 -7.66 -26.85 -10.42
CA GLY A 462 -6.89 -25.76 -9.83
C GLY A 462 -6.94 -24.47 -10.67
N GLN A 463 -6.71 -24.59 -11.97
CA GLN A 463 -6.77 -23.46 -12.90
C GLN A 463 -8.16 -22.82 -12.97
N ARG A 464 -9.22 -23.63 -12.98
CA ARG A 464 -10.61 -23.11 -12.91
C ARG A 464 -10.91 -22.39 -11.61
N PHE A 465 -10.43 -22.90 -10.48
CA PHE A 465 -10.62 -22.27 -9.18
C PHE A 465 -9.87 -20.94 -9.07
N ALA A 466 -8.68 -20.87 -9.66
CA ALA A 466 -7.87 -19.64 -9.71
C ALA A 466 -8.38 -18.64 -10.76
N ALA A 467 -9.45 -18.97 -11.49
CA ALA A 467 -9.99 -18.18 -12.62
C ALA A 467 -9.00 -17.94 -13.77
N ILE A 468 -7.95 -18.75 -13.86
CA ILE A 468 -6.91 -18.66 -14.90
C ILE A 468 -7.44 -19.17 -16.24
N ALA A 469 -8.26 -20.21 -16.22
CA ALA A 469 -8.74 -20.89 -17.41
C ALA A 469 -9.64 -20.01 -18.31
N ASP A 470 -10.32 -19.02 -17.73
CA ASP A 470 -11.25 -18.16 -18.46
C ASP A 470 -10.57 -16.99 -19.18
N MET A 471 -9.27 -16.79 -18.95
CA MET A 471 -8.49 -15.69 -19.57
C MET A 471 -7.75 -16.09 -20.84
N GLN A 472 -7.75 -17.39 -21.20
CA GLN A 472 -7.22 -17.85 -22.48
C GLN A 472 -8.20 -17.55 -23.63
N VAL A 473 -8.38 -16.28 -23.95
CA VAL A 473 -9.24 -15.82 -25.07
C VAL A 473 -8.53 -16.00 -26.43
N GLY A 474 -7.32 -16.52 -26.43
CA GLY A 474 -6.53 -16.68 -27.66
C GLY A 474 -7.01 -17.81 -28.61
N ASP A 475 -7.77 -18.82 -28.14
CA ASP A 475 -8.14 -20.01 -28.92
C ASP A 475 -9.62 -20.06 -29.31
N GLY A 476 -10.40 -19.03 -29.00
CA GLY A 476 -11.82 -18.96 -29.29
C GLY A 476 -12.12 -18.29 -30.63
N ASN A 477 -12.52 -19.09 -31.61
CA ASN A 477 -13.29 -18.71 -32.80
C ASN A 477 -13.10 -17.28 -33.33
N GLN A 478 -12.21 -17.09 -34.30
CA GLN A 478 -11.97 -15.83 -35.00
C GLN A 478 -13.22 -15.23 -35.72
N GLY A 479 -14.38 -15.89 -35.60
CA GLY A 479 -15.65 -15.47 -36.19
C GLY A 479 -16.75 -15.11 -35.17
N ALA A 480 -16.47 -15.06 -33.86
CA ALA A 480 -17.49 -14.68 -32.90
C ALA A 480 -17.80 -13.17 -32.97
N ALA A 481 -19.09 -12.81 -32.95
CA ALA A 481 -19.51 -11.42 -32.91
C ALA A 481 -18.90 -10.72 -31.69
N VAL A 482 -18.43 -9.47 -31.86
CA VAL A 482 -17.77 -8.65 -30.81
C VAL A 482 -18.54 -8.68 -29.47
N GLY A 483 -19.87 -8.66 -29.52
CA GLY A 483 -20.74 -8.75 -28.34
C GLY A 483 -20.63 -10.08 -27.58
N THR A 484 -20.41 -11.21 -28.28
CA THR A 484 -20.24 -12.52 -27.65
C THR A 484 -18.89 -12.62 -26.97
N THR A 485 -17.84 -12.09 -27.58
CA THR A 485 -16.49 -12.05 -27.00
C THR A 485 -16.47 -11.16 -25.76
N VAL A 486 -17.13 -10.01 -25.78
CA VAL A 486 -17.27 -9.11 -24.63
C VAL A 486 -18.04 -9.79 -23.50
N ALA A 487 -19.15 -10.49 -23.78
CA ALA A 487 -19.95 -11.20 -22.78
C ALA A 487 -19.18 -12.39 -22.15
N LEU A 488 -18.34 -13.08 -22.93
CA LEU A 488 -17.47 -14.14 -22.42
C LEU A 488 -16.36 -13.59 -21.52
N LEU A 489 -15.72 -12.49 -21.93
CA LEU A 489 -14.75 -11.76 -21.11
C LEU A 489 -15.37 -11.28 -19.81
N GLU A 490 -16.58 -10.72 -19.85
CA GLU A 490 -17.30 -10.27 -18.66
C GLU A 490 -17.63 -11.43 -17.70
N ARG A 491 -17.97 -12.58 -18.23
CA ARG A 491 -18.25 -13.76 -17.41
C ARG A 491 -16.98 -14.29 -16.72
N GLY A 492 -15.86 -14.36 -17.44
CA GLY A 492 -14.58 -14.83 -16.90
C GLY A 492 -13.99 -13.87 -15.85
N SER A 493 -14.24 -12.56 -16.01
CA SER A 493 -13.69 -11.54 -15.12
C SER A 493 -14.44 -11.38 -13.79
N ARG A 494 -15.60 -12.00 -13.58
CA ARG A 494 -16.45 -11.78 -12.39
C ARG A 494 -15.78 -12.04 -11.04
N VAL A 495 -14.99 -13.10 -10.92
CA VAL A 495 -14.30 -13.43 -9.66
C VAL A 495 -13.20 -12.42 -9.40
N MET A 496 -12.40 -12.09 -10.42
CA MET A 496 -11.36 -11.06 -10.35
C MET A 496 -11.96 -9.69 -10.03
N SER A 497 -13.11 -9.35 -10.63
CA SER A 497 -13.88 -8.14 -10.35
C SER A 497 -14.20 -7.98 -8.87
N ALA A 498 -14.63 -9.04 -8.21
CA ALA A 498 -14.94 -9.01 -6.79
C ALA A 498 -13.69 -8.78 -5.93
N ILE A 499 -12.54 -9.35 -6.32
CA ILE A 499 -11.26 -9.16 -5.62
C ILE A 499 -10.77 -7.72 -5.83
N HIS A 500 -10.77 -7.23 -7.07
CA HIS A 500 -10.42 -5.85 -7.40
C HIS A 500 -11.32 -4.83 -6.66
N LYS A 501 -12.62 -5.13 -6.51
CA LYS A 501 -13.52 -4.27 -5.74
C LYS A 501 -13.13 -4.16 -4.27
N ARG A 502 -12.60 -5.24 -3.66
CA ARG A 502 -12.06 -5.20 -2.30
C ARG A 502 -10.76 -4.40 -2.23
N CYS A 503 -9.86 -4.64 -3.18
CA CYS A 503 -8.63 -3.84 -3.29
C CYS A 503 -8.94 -2.35 -3.49
N TYR A 504 -9.92 -2.04 -4.36
CA TYR A 504 -10.41 -0.68 -4.56
C TYR A 504 -10.93 -0.05 -3.26
N ALA A 505 -11.73 -0.78 -2.49
CA ALA A 505 -12.25 -0.28 -1.20
C ALA A 505 -11.13 -0.04 -0.18
N ALA A 506 -10.12 -0.92 -0.14
CA ALA A 506 -8.95 -0.75 0.71
C ALA A 506 -8.10 0.46 0.27
N MET A 507 -7.81 0.59 -1.04
CA MET A 507 -7.10 1.76 -1.59
C MET A 507 -7.86 3.06 -1.34
N LYS A 508 -9.18 3.06 -1.39
CA LYS A 508 -9.98 4.23 -1.04
C LYS A 508 -9.74 4.66 0.41
N ASN A 509 -9.67 3.71 1.34
CA ASN A 509 -9.36 4.00 2.74
C ASN A 509 -7.91 4.50 2.89
N GLU A 510 -6.96 3.89 2.18
CA GLU A 510 -5.56 4.33 2.14
C GLU A 510 -5.44 5.79 1.68
N PHE A 511 -6.08 6.14 0.56
CA PHE A 511 -6.02 7.50 0.01
C PHE A 511 -6.70 8.53 0.90
N LYS A 512 -7.76 8.15 1.62
CA LYS A 512 -8.38 9.01 2.63
C LYS A 512 -7.42 9.29 3.79
N LEU A 513 -6.73 8.26 4.29
CA LEU A 513 -5.73 8.44 5.34
C LEU A 513 -4.57 9.32 4.87
N LEU A 514 -4.04 9.05 3.67
CA LEU A 514 -2.98 9.88 3.07
C LEU A 514 -3.43 11.33 2.89
N SER A 515 -4.61 11.56 2.35
CA SER A 515 -5.17 12.90 2.17
C SER A 515 -5.30 13.66 3.49
N LYS A 516 -5.75 12.96 4.56
CA LYS A 516 -5.84 13.54 5.90
C LYS A 516 -4.47 13.90 6.47
N ILE A 517 -3.49 13.00 6.36
CA ILE A 517 -2.12 13.25 6.83
C ILE A 517 -1.50 14.41 6.05
N VAL A 518 -1.59 14.38 4.72
CA VAL A 518 -1.06 15.45 3.87
C VAL A 518 -1.69 16.81 4.26
N SER A 519 -3.00 16.86 4.47
CA SER A 519 -3.67 18.11 4.86
C SER A 519 -3.21 18.64 6.22
N GLN A 520 -2.81 17.77 7.15
CA GLN A 520 -2.33 18.17 8.48
C GLN A 520 -0.91 18.76 8.46
N TYR A 521 -0.03 18.18 7.63
CA TYR A 521 1.39 18.53 7.59
C TYR A 521 1.77 19.48 6.44
N LEU A 522 0.84 19.74 5.50
CA LEU A 522 1.09 20.64 4.39
C LEU A 522 1.17 22.10 4.86
N PRO A 523 2.16 22.90 4.40
CA PRO A 523 2.15 24.33 4.62
C PRO A 523 0.94 24.99 3.95
N PRO A 524 0.54 26.22 4.34
CA PRO A 524 -0.63 26.91 3.81
C PRO A 524 -0.66 26.97 2.27
N GLU A 525 0.50 27.14 1.64
CA GLU A 525 0.70 27.04 0.19
C GLU A 525 1.99 26.25 -0.08
N TYR A 526 1.92 25.29 -0.99
CA TYR A 526 3.07 24.47 -1.39
C TYR A 526 3.21 24.46 -2.91
N PRO A 527 4.24 25.12 -3.45
CA PRO A 527 4.58 25.07 -4.87
C PRO A 527 5.30 23.74 -5.18
N TYR A 528 4.95 23.12 -6.30
CA TYR A 528 5.59 21.88 -6.76
C TYR A 528 5.65 21.84 -8.29
N ASP A 529 6.62 21.11 -8.83
CA ASP A 529 6.84 20.99 -10.25
C ASP A 529 6.42 19.60 -10.74
N VAL A 530 5.65 19.56 -11.81
CA VAL A 530 5.25 18.33 -12.51
C VAL A 530 5.55 18.48 -14.00
N VAL A 531 5.48 17.36 -14.72
CA VAL A 531 5.50 17.38 -16.19
C VAL A 531 4.35 18.26 -16.68
N GLY A 532 4.65 19.36 -17.33
CA GLY A 532 3.66 20.37 -17.78
C GLY A 532 3.75 21.72 -17.06
N GLY A 533 4.62 21.86 -16.05
CA GLY A 533 4.94 23.13 -15.41
C GLY A 533 4.75 23.18 -13.89
N ALA A 534 5.04 24.33 -13.32
CA ALA A 534 4.89 24.59 -11.89
C ALA A 534 3.40 24.62 -11.51
N ARG A 535 3.07 24.01 -10.39
CA ARG A 535 1.73 23.97 -9.80
C ARG A 535 1.77 24.42 -8.35
N ASN A 536 0.64 24.74 -7.79
CA ASN A 536 0.51 25.14 -6.39
C ASN A 536 -0.71 24.46 -5.77
N ILE A 537 -0.54 23.93 -4.57
CA ILE A 537 -1.59 23.36 -3.74
C ILE A 537 -1.71 24.15 -2.44
N LYS A 538 -2.91 24.30 -1.93
CA LYS A 538 -3.18 24.94 -0.66
C LYS A 538 -3.68 23.92 0.34
N GLN A 539 -3.28 24.07 1.60
CA GLN A 539 -3.81 23.25 2.68
C GLN A 539 -5.36 23.27 2.72
N ALA A 540 -5.95 24.45 2.49
CA ALA A 540 -7.40 24.64 2.41
C ALA A 540 -8.08 23.93 1.22
N ASP A 541 -7.30 23.40 0.26
CA ASP A 541 -7.85 22.60 -0.84
C ASP A 541 -8.31 21.22 -0.39
N PHE A 542 -7.77 20.70 0.73
CA PHE A 542 -8.20 19.45 1.34
C PHE A 542 -9.43 19.68 2.24
N ASP A 543 -10.59 19.75 1.61
CA ASP A 543 -11.89 19.90 2.27
C ASP A 543 -12.60 18.53 2.30
N ASP A 544 -13.28 18.18 3.39
CA ASP A 544 -14.07 16.94 3.57
C ASP A 544 -15.11 16.72 2.47
N ARG A 545 -15.40 17.75 1.67
CA ARG A 545 -16.30 17.69 0.50
C ARG A 545 -15.64 17.12 -0.75
N ILE A 546 -14.31 16.94 -0.75
CA ILE A 546 -13.56 16.31 -1.83
C ILE A 546 -13.16 14.93 -1.38
N ASP A 547 -13.84 13.89 -1.87
CA ASP A 547 -13.51 12.50 -1.60
C ASP A 547 -12.40 12.05 -2.56
N VAL A 548 -11.32 11.52 -2.02
CA VAL A 548 -10.19 10.97 -2.77
C VAL A 548 -10.44 9.49 -2.98
N VAL A 549 -10.52 9.06 -4.23
CA VAL A 549 -10.88 7.69 -4.59
C VAL A 549 -9.92 7.12 -5.64
N PRO A 550 -9.73 5.79 -5.71
CA PRO A 550 -8.93 5.20 -6.76
C PRO A 550 -9.53 5.44 -8.16
N VAL A 551 -8.67 5.50 -9.18
CA VAL A 551 -9.08 5.60 -10.59
C VAL A 551 -9.71 4.30 -11.08
N ALA A 552 -9.19 3.16 -10.67
CA ALA A 552 -9.67 1.85 -11.07
C ALA A 552 -11.15 1.69 -10.71
N ASP A 553 -12.03 1.62 -11.72
CA ASP A 553 -13.45 1.35 -11.49
C ASP A 553 -13.66 -0.16 -11.50
N PRO A 554 -14.09 -0.78 -10.38
CA PRO A 554 -14.28 -2.22 -10.29
C PRO A 554 -15.36 -2.77 -11.22
N ASN A 555 -16.17 -1.90 -11.82
CA ASN A 555 -17.21 -2.28 -12.77
C ASN A 555 -16.73 -2.27 -14.23
N ILE A 556 -15.54 -1.73 -14.51
CA ILE A 556 -14.99 -1.57 -15.87
C ILE A 556 -13.62 -2.22 -15.93
N PHE A 557 -13.56 -3.44 -16.46
CA PHE A 557 -12.41 -4.32 -16.40
C PHE A 557 -11.31 -4.10 -17.41
N SER A 558 -11.63 -3.61 -18.61
CA SER A 558 -10.63 -3.50 -19.66
C SER A 558 -10.56 -2.09 -20.24
N MET A 559 -9.33 -1.71 -20.66
CA MET A 559 -9.10 -0.46 -21.37
C MET A 559 -10.01 -0.36 -22.61
N SER A 560 -10.22 -1.49 -23.31
CA SER A 560 -11.13 -1.54 -24.47
C SER A 560 -12.58 -1.24 -24.09
N GLN A 561 -13.07 -1.70 -22.94
CA GLN A 561 -14.40 -1.35 -22.45
C GLN A 561 -14.50 0.13 -22.08
N ARG A 562 -13.48 0.69 -21.41
CA ARG A 562 -13.42 2.14 -21.11
C ARG A 562 -13.48 2.98 -22.38
N ILE A 563 -12.71 2.62 -23.39
CA ILE A 563 -12.71 3.29 -24.70
C ILE A 563 -14.10 3.17 -25.35
N THR A 564 -14.71 1.99 -25.36
CA THR A 564 -16.02 1.76 -25.97
C THR A 564 -17.11 2.56 -25.27
N LEU A 565 -17.12 2.62 -23.94
CA LEU A 565 -18.07 3.42 -23.17
C LEU A 565 -17.87 4.92 -23.41
N ALA A 566 -16.62 5.39 -23.42
CA ALA A 566 -16.32 6.79 -23.71
C ALA A 566 -16.67 7.18 -25.14
N GLN A 567 -16.47 6.29 -26.14
CA GLN A 567 -16.92 6.48 -27.51
C GLN A 567 -18.45 6.57 -27.60
N THR A 568 -19.15 5.66 -26.90
CA THR A 568 -20.62 5.68 -26.87
C THR A 568 -21.13 6.97 -26.22
N GLN A 569 -20.52 7.41 -25.10
CA GLN A 569 -20.84 8.67 -24.43
C GLN A 569 -20.62 9.85 -25.39
N LEU A 570 -19.47 9.90 -26.08
CA LEU A 570 -19.16 10.96 -27.03
C LEU A 570 -20.14 10.96 -28.20
N GLN A 571 -20.53 9.80 -28.71
CA GLN A 571 -21.50 9.66 -29.79
C GLN A 571 -22.88 10.15 -29.39
N ILE A 572 -23.33 9.86 -28.17
CA ILE A 572 -24.59 10.37 -27.61
C ILE A 572 -24.49 11.90 -27.44
N ALA A 573 -23.37 12.40 -26.91
CA ALA A 573 -23.17 13.83 -26.73
C ALA A 573 -23.14 14.61 -28.05
N THR A 574 -22.52 14.06 -29.11
CA THR A 574 -22.50 14.67 -30.43
C THR A 574 -23.86 14.67 -31.12
N SER A 575 -24.73 13.69 -30.81
CA SER A 575 -26.09 13.67 -31.34
C SER A 575 -26.98 14.79 -30.79
N ASN A 576 -26.68 15.31 -29.57
CA ASN A 576 -27.44 16.37 -28.93
C ASN A 576 -26.50 17.33 -28.13
N PRO A 577 -25.68 18.16 -28.81
CA PRO A 577 -24.65 18.98 -28.18
C PRO A 577 -25.17 19.99 -27.15
N GLN A 578 -26.44 20.43 -27.28
CA GLN A 578 -27.03 21.42 -26.40
C GLN A 578 -27.37 20.89 -24.99
N LEU A 579 -27.53 19.57 -24.86
CA LEU A 579 -27.84 18.91 -23.58
C LEU A 579 -26.63 18.40 -22.85
N HIS A 580 -25.46 18.37 -23.53
CA HIS A 580 -24.25 17.74 -23.01
C HIS A 580 -23.09 18.72 -22.91
N ASN A 581 -22.26 18.55 -21.88
CA ASN A 581 -20.96 19.22 -21.83
C ASN A 581 -19.98 18.52 -22.78
N MET A 582 -19.83 19.09 -23.99
CA MET A 582 -18.96 18.53 -25.04
C MET A 582 -17.49 18.48 -24.60
N TYR A 583 -17.00 19.53 -23.92
CA TYR A 583 -15.64 19.58 -23.39
C TYR A 583 -15.36 18.38 -22.48
N GLN A 584 -16.25 18.11 -21.54
CA GLN A 584 -16.11 16.98 -20.61
C GLN A 584 -16.21 15.62 -21.32
N SER A 585 -17.02 15.51 -22.35
CA SER A 585 -17.16 14.28 -23.14
C SER A 585 -15.90 13.97 -23.95
N TYR A 586 -15.26 14.97 -24.56
CA TYR A 586 -13.98 14.82 -25.22
C TYR A 586 -12.85 14.51 -24.22
N ARG A 587 -12.83 15.18 -23.09
CA ARG A 587 -11.85 14.94 -22.02
C ARG A 587 -11.93 13.50 -21.51
N ASN A 588 -13.14 12.99 -21.28
CA ASN A 588 -13.36 11.60 -20.87
C ASN A 588 -12.84 10.60 -21.93
N MET A 589 -13.02 10.93 -23.22
CA MET A 589 -12.53 10.11 -24.31
C MET A 589 -10.99 10.09 -24.37
N TYR A 590 -10.32 11.25 -24.24
CA TYR A 590 -8.85 11.32 -24.21
C TYR A 590 -8.28 10.61 -22.99
N ASN A 591 -8.90 10.74 -21.83
CA ASN A 591 -8.54 9.99 -20.61
C ASN A 591 -8.70 8.47 -20.81
N ALA A 592 -9.77 8.03 -21.48
CA ALA A 592 -10.00 6.60 -21.74
C ALA A 592 -8.97 5.99 -22.69
N ILE A 593 -8.44 6.79 -23.63
CA ILE A 593 -7.37 6.39 -24.56
C ILE A 593 -5.99 6.39 -23.89
N GLY A 594 -5.83 7.11 -22.74
CA GLY A 594 -4.57 7.19 -22.00
C GLY A 594 -3.64 8.30 -22.51
N VAL A 595 -4.18 9.43 -22.96
CA VAL A 595 -3.40 10.63 -23.31
C VAL A 595 -2.86 11.27 -22.04
N LYS A 596 -1.52 11.39 -21.91
CA LYS A 596 -0.85 11.86 -20.68
C LYS A 596 -1.09 13.34 -20.36
N ASP A 597 -1.27 14.19 -21.36
CA ASP A 597 -1.52 15.62 -21.17
C ASP A 597 -2.78 16.02 -21.93
N VAL A 598 -3.91 15.74 -21.33
CA VAL A 598 -5.22 16.05 -21.93
C VAL A 598 -5.44 17.55 -22.02
N ASP A 599 -4.92 18.34 -21.07
CA ASP A 599 -5.13 19.79 -21.01
C ASP A 599 -4.30 20.51 -22.11
N ALA A 600 -3.18 19.94 -22.56
CA ALA A 600 -2.44 20.45 -23.72
C ALA A 600 -3.15 20.17 -25.05
N VAL A 601 -3.82 19.01 -25.17
CA VAL A 601 -4.57 18.61 -26.38
C VAL A 601 -5.94 19.29 -26.44
N LEU A 602 -6.59 19.40 -25.29
CA LEU A 602 -7.93 19.98 -25.12
C LEU A 602 -7.88 21.06 -24.02
N PRO A 603 -7.40 22.28 -24.34
CA PRO A 603 -7.32 23.33 -23.33
C PRO A 603 -8.71 23.65 -22.76
N PRO A 604 -8.81 23.86 -21.46
CA PRO A 604 -10.10 24.18 -20.82
C PRO A 604 -10.69 25.45 -21.46
N PRO A 605 -12.02 25.49 -21.65
CA PRO A 605 -12.66 26.69 -22.15
C PRO A 605 -12.32 27.85 -21.20
N ALA A 606 -11.89 28.97 -21.80
CA ALA A 606 -11.57 30.16 -21.01
C ALA A 606 -12.75 30.51 -20.08
N PRO A 607 -12.50 30.78 -18.79
CA PRO A 607 -13.60 31.19 -17.91
C PRO A 607 -14.26 32.44 -18.52
N ASN A 608 -15.59 32.44 -18.51
CA ASN A 608 -16.32 33.61 -18.97
C ASN A 608 -15.89 34.80 -18.08
N ALA A 609 -15.07 35.68 -18.63
CA ALA A 609 -14.66 36.90 -17.94
C ALA A 609 -15.79 37.93 -17.99
N PRO A 610 -15.94 38.76 -16.94
CA PRO A 610 -16.88 39.88 -16.98
C PRO A 610 -16.54 40.76 -18.17
N LEU A 611 -17.54 41.02 -19.01
CA LEU A 611 -17.40 41.87 -20.20
C LEU A 611 -17.89 43.29 -19.88
N ASP A 612 -17.35 44.25 -20.58
CA ASP A 612 -17.88 45.59 -20.58
C ASP A 612 -19.27 45.60 -21.27
N PRO A 613 -20.26 46.41 -20.78
CA PRO A 613 -21.57 46.45 -21.36
C PRO A 613 -21.63 46.67 -22.86
N SER A 614 -20.65 47.41 -23.40
CA SER A 614 -20.53 47.65 -24.85
C SER A 614 -20.21 46.42 -25.64
N LEU A 615 -19.35 45.51 -25.10
CA LEU A 615 -19.00 44.22 -25.70
C LEU A 615 -20.16 43.22 -25.59
N GLU A 616 -20.91 43.28 -24.48
CA GLU A 616 -22.12 42.47 -24.32
C GLU A 616 -23.19 42.86 -25.36
N HIS A 617 -23.37 44.16 -25.65
CA HIS A 617 -24.24 44.64 -26.71
C HIS A 617 -23.84 44.09 -28.09
N ILE A 618 -22.54 44.05 -28.42
CA ILE A 618 -22.04 43.47 -29.66
C ILE A 618 -22.37 41.97 -29.72
N ASN A 619 -22.17 41.26 -28.62
CA ASN A 619 -22.48 39.84 -28.52
C ASN A 619 -23.99 39.58 -28.68
N ALA A 620 -24.86 40.42 -28.10
CA ALA A 620 -26.32 40.33 -28.27
C ALA A 620 -26.79 40.57 -29.70
N LEU A 621 -26.11 41.44 -30.47
CA LEU A 621 -26.35 41.58 -31.90
C LEU A 621 -26.08 40.27 -32.67
N GLY A 622 -25.17 39.43 -32.18
CA GLY A 622 -24.87 38.08 -32.66
C GLY A 622 -25.75 36.97 -32.05
N GLY A 623 -26.75 37.31 -31.23
CA GLY A 623 -27.67 36.36 -30.58
C GLY A 623 -27.12 35.66 -29.34
N LYS A 624 -26.02 36.13 -28.75
CA LYS A 624 -25.49 35.60 -27.48
C LYS A 624 -26.14 36.30 -26.30
N PRO A 625 -26.68 35.56 -25.30
CA PRO A 625 -27.38 36.17 -24.16
C PRO A 625 -26.38 36.89 -23.23
N PHE A 626 -26.91 37.90 -22.53
CA PHE A 626 -26.17 38.57 -21.45
C PHE A 626 -25.92 37.62 -20.28
N GLN A 627 -24.77 37.83 -19.61
CA GLN A 627 -24.39 37.07 -18.42
C GLN A 627 -23.97 38.01 -17.31
N ALA A 628 -24.54 37.81 -16.11
CA ALA A 628 -24.15 38.57 -14.93
C ALA A 628 -23.04 37.86 -14.18
N PHE A 629 -21.99 38.59 -13.77
CA PHE A 629 -20.87 38.06 -13.03
C PHE A 629 -20.73 38.70 -11.64
N PRO A 630 -20.37 37.94 -10.60
CA PRO A 630 -20.02 38.49 -9.30
C PRO A 630 -18.91 39.53 -9.43
N GLY A 631 -19.06 40.70 -8.81
CA GLY A 631 -18.07 41.76 -8.83
C GLY A 631 -18.19 42.77 -9.97
N GLN A 632 -19.17 42.64 -10.88
CA GLN A 632 -19.51 43.67 -11.84
C GLN A 632 -20.28 44.82 -11.16
N ASP A 633 -20.15 46.06 -11.67
CA ASP A 633 -21.04 47.16 -11.33
C ASP A 633 -22.41 46.92 -12.01
N HIS A 634 -23.25 46.14 -11.37
CA HIS A 634 -24.58 45.79 -11.90
C HIS A 634 -25.46 47.01 -12.18
N ARG A 635 -25.24 48.10 -11.43
CA ARG A 635 -26.03 49.32 -11.61
C ARG A 635 -25.66 50.03 -12.90
N ALA A 636 -24.38 50.17 -13.17
CA ALA A 636 -23.87 50.72 -14.42
C ALA A 636 -24.24 49.84 -15.62
N HIS A 637 -24.16 48.48 -15.50
CA HIS A 637 -24.58 47.53 -16.53
C HIS A 637 -26.06 47.64 -16.86
N ILE A 638 -26.94 47.63 -15.85
CA ILE A 638 -28.39 47.78 -16.05
C ILE A 638 -28.73 49.06 -16.78
N THR A 639 -28.09 50.18 -16.40
CA THR A 639 -28.29 51.49 -17.06
C THR A 639 -27.88 51.45 -18.53
N ALA A 640 -26.71 50.84 -18.82
CA ALA A 640 -26.20 50.70 -20.19
C ALA A 640 -27.11 49.78 -21.04
N HIS A 641 -27.59 48.69 -20.48
CA HIS A 641 -28.49 47.76 -21.17
C HIS A 641 -29.88 48.38 -21.44
N LEU A 642 -30.42 49.11 -20.50
CA LEU A 642 -31.69 49.82 -20.70
C LEU A 642 -31.59 50.88 -21.82
N ASN A 643 -30.46 51.61 -21.87
CA ASN A 643 -30.20 52.55 -22.95
C ASN A 643 -30.07 51.82 -24.32
N PHE A 644 -29.40 50.66 -24.35
CA PHE A 644 -29.29 49.86 -25.57
C PHE A 644 -30.62 49.32 -26.05
N MET A 645 -31.48 48.83 -25.14
CA MET A 645 -32.82 48.36 -25.45
C MET A 645 -33.73 49.46 -25.97
N SER A 646 -33.50 50.74 -25.62
CA SER A 646 -34.29 51.89 -26.10
C SER A 646 -34.03 52.24 -27.57
N VAL A 647 -32.92 51.73 -28.17
CA VAL A 647 -32.58 51.93 -29.58
C VAL A 647 -33.59 51.24 -30.49
N ASN A 648 -34.17 51.92 -31.46
CA ASN A 648 -35.21 51.40 -32.36
C ASN A 648 -34.78 50.11 -33.09
N MET A 649 -33.52 49.97 -33.44
CA MET A 649 -32.98 48.79 -34.11
C MET A 649 -32.99 47.52 -33.20
N VAL A 650 -32.76 47.70 -31.92
CA VAL A 650 -32.76 46.62 -30.91
C VAL A 650 -34.19 46.28 -30.51
N ARG A 651 -34.99 47.29 -30.21
CA ARG A 651 -36.38 47.16 -29.77
C ARG A 651 -37.27 46.42 -30.79
N ASN A 652 -36.98 46.58 -32.07
CA ASN A 652 -37.80 45.98 -33.14
C ASN A 652 -37.27 44.61 -33.59
N ASN A 653 -36.17 44.11 -32.99
CA ASN A 653 -35.59 42.80 -33.34
C ASN A 653 -35.85 41.79 -32.20
N PRO A 654 -36.77 40.81 -32.38
CA PRO A 654 -37.10 39.85 -31.34
C PRO A 654 -35.94 38.93 -30.94
N MET A 655 -34.98 38.64 -31.82
CA MET A 655 -33.81 37.81 -31.51
C MET A 655 -32.85 38.55 -30.57
N ILE A 656 -32.62 39.85 -30.79
CA ILE A 656 -31.76 40.65 -29.95
C ILE A 656 -32.41 40.87 -28.58
N MET A 657 -33.72 41.12 -28.57
CA MET A 657 -34.47 41.28 -27.32
C MET A 657 -34.55 40.02 -26.48
N ALA A 658 -34.49 38.85 -27.10
CA ALA A 658 -34.42 37.57 -26.39
C ALA A 658 -33.02 37.27 -25.84
N ALA A 659 -31.97 37.87 -26.38
CA ALA A 659 -30.59 37.73 -25.92
C ALA A 659 -30.24 38.69 -24.76
N ILE A 660 -30.98 39.77 -24.62
CA ILE A 660 -30.87 40.74 -23.52
C ILE A 660 -31.73 40.31 -22.31
#